data_78d55bc2bf274d19ae5814a2e1d5d34d
#
_entry.id   78d55bc2bf274d19ae5814a2e1d5d34d
#
_cell.length_a   1.000
_cell.length_b   1.000
_cell.length_c   1.000
_cell.angle_alpha   90.00
_cell.angle_beta   90.00
_cell.angle_gamma   90.00
#
_symmetry.space_group_name_H-M   'P 1'
#
loop_
_entity.id
_entity.type
_entity.pdbx_description
1 polymer ?
#
loop_
_entity_poly.entity_id
_entity_poly.type
_entity_poly.pdbx_seq_one_letter_code
_entity_poly.pdbx_strand_id
1 'polypeptide(L)'
;MNKIIYLTLLLSCFSSFAQITGKITDTNKKPLSFVSVYLDKSITGTTSNDSGNYELTIKKTGEYIIVFQFLGYKTVKKNISVKSFPYTLNVSLEDEEIRLDEFSIKTKENPANMIIRNAIDNKNNNTDKFKEYTSNFYSRGLFKVKNAPEKILGRSLGDLGGGLDTTRTGIIYLSETVSEITFQKRPRRFKEKILASKVSGSDNGISFNRAQEVNFDFYNNAVLIAENNLVSPIADEAFSFYTFKLEGSFYDKNAKLISKVKVTPKQVGGRVFSGYIYIVEDDWAIYGIDLFTNGKQVGIPIINELRFKQNYNYSAINNALIKISQTIDFKFGLFGFNVNGRFSAGYSNYNFKPNFTKQTFTKEVLAFTEGATKKDTDFWNQLRPVPLTKEELKDYKTKDSIKMVRESKPYLDSINKIQNKVNFLSPILGYTYQNSFKKWSLSFDGLIEDFSFNTVQGFHSSLGVSYFKRQNDKGKWWSAGLDVAYGLSDKKARPTFYYSRKWNNISKPRFYLSGGITTAQFNGRNPIKKLDNLIRSLTRRLNYIKIYEKEFVRIGYSEEIRNGVYFSSSLEYANRKPLFNTTNYSFARQSRNDPYTSNNPLEPDNFTSSVFTEHKIATLNVGATFIFGQNYLSYPDRKFNVSESKLPSLNVNYRKTFGADNSEFNADLITASLKQDVKAGNYGEFFYHFRGGMFLKNKNIAFMDNLQVKGNQMFVVTDDNRRNNFGLLEYYRFYTNNRYTEAHFEHNFNGYLLRKIPLINKLNFHLVTGIKGLFMWDKKPYYEYSIGMDNIGFGKWRVLRVDYVKSNFNGVKIDGFLFGLTF
;
A
#
# COMPACT_ATOMS: atom_id res chain seq x y z
N MET A 1 35.07 52.23 15.49
CA MET A 1 33.97 51.47 14.83
C MET A 1 34.02 49.97 15.10
N ASN A 2 35.17 49.31 15.10
CA ASN A 2 35.27 47.85 15.28
C ASN A 2 34.89 47.30 16.68
N LYS A 3 35.04 48.08 17.75
CA LYS A 3 34.68 47.65 19.13
C LYS A 3 33.16 47.64 19.38
N ILE A 4 32.39 48.47 18.68
CA ILE A 4 30.91 48.49 18.77
C ILE A 4 30.30 47.33 18.00
N ILE A 5 30.91 46.89 16.90
CA ILE A 5 30.51 45.72 16.12
C ILE A 5 30.70 44.42 16.91
N TYR A 6 31.78 44.31 17.68
CA TYR A 6 32.01 43.16 18.58
C TYR A 6 31.05 43.15 19.77
N LEU A 7 30.68 44.28 20.28
CA LEU A 7 29.69 44.39 21.39
C LEU A 7 28.26 44.09 20.90
N THR A 8 27.89 44.41 19.66
CA THR A 8 26.61 44.05 19.03
C THR A 8 26.58 42.60 18.63
N LEU A 9 27.69 42.00 18.22
CA LEU A 9 27.77 40.54 17.95
C LEU A 9 27.73 39.70 19.23
N LEU A 10 28.23 40.23 20.37
CA LEU A 10 28.13 39.51 21.65
C LEU A 10 26.73 39.57 22.29
N LEU A 11 25.96 40.58 21.95
CA LEU A 11 24.55 40.73 22.40
C LEU A 11 23.53 39.95 21.56
N SER A 12 23.92 39.45 20.38
CA SER A 12 23.04 38.65 19.51
C SER A 12 23.01 37.14 19.84
N CYS A 13 23.79 36.66 20.82
CA CYS A 13 23.89 35.23 21.14
C CYS A 13 22.98 34.73 22.27
N PHE A 14 22.09 35.55 22.83
CA PHE A 14 21.08 35.07 23.79
C PHE A 14 19.71 34.91 23.13
N SER A 15 19.57 33.94 22.27
CA SER A 15 18.25 33.38 21.99
C SER A 15 17.82 32.58 23.21
N SER A 16 17.27 33.24 24.25
CA SER A 16 16.66 32.54 25.37
C SER A 16 15.45 31.77 24.86
N PHE A 17 15.57 30.47 24.74
CA PHE A 17 14.42 29.60 24.46
C PHE A 17 13.46 29.68 25.64
N ALA A 18 12.27 30.22 25.43
CA ALA A 18 11.19 30.32 26.41
C ALA A 18 10.57 28.93 26.61
N GLN A 19 11.25 28.08 27.43
CA GLN A 19 10.89 26.66 27.57
C GLN A 19 10.80 26.28 29.04
N ILE A 20 9.73 25.50 29.37
CA ILE A 20 9.62 24.76 30.59
C ILE A 20 10.01 23.30 30.29
N THR A 21 11.05 22.82 30.95
CA THR A 21 11.60 21.49 30.79
C THR A 21 11.48 20.68 32.08
N GLY A 22 11.54 19.38 32.01
CA GLY A 22 11.58 18.53 33.19
C GLY A 22 11.47 17.04 32.88
N LYS A 23 11.45 16.24 33.96
CA LYS A 23 11.32 14.82 33.90
C LYS A 23 10.06 14.35 34.63
N ILE A 24 9.34 13.41 34.04
CA ILE A 24 8.12 12.82 34.59
C ILE A 24 8.41 11.34 34.92
N THR A 25 8.09 10.97 36.17
CA THR A 25 8.28 9.57 36.64
C THR A 25 7.01 9.08 37.31
N ASP A 26 6.92 7.78 37.55
CA ASP A 26 5.99 7.24 38.55
C ASP A 26 6.55 7.40 39.99
N THR A 27 5.82 6.92 40.97
CA THR A 27 6.22 6.90 42.39
C THR A 27 7.47 6.07 42.64
N ASN A 28 7.77 5.08 41.79
CA ASN A 28 8.96 4.24 41.86
C ASN A 28 10.15 4.83 41.06
N LYS A 29 10.10 6.12 40.69
CA LYS A 29 11.12 6.85 39.93
C LYS A 29 11.34 6.28 38.49
N LYS A 30 10.45 5.43 38.00
CA LYS A 30 10.50 4.94 36.63
C LYS A 30 10.03 6.03 35.65
N PRO A 31 10.76 6.33 34.59
CA PRO A 31 10.34 7.32 33.60
C PRO A 31 8.99 6.97 32.96
N LEU A 32 8.11 7.96 32.87
CA LEU A 32 6.83 7.84 32.19
C LEU A 32 6.90 8.51 30.81
N SER A 33 6.79 7.70 29.77
CA SER A 33 6.77 8.16 28.40
C SER A 33 5.34 8.53 27.96
N PHE A 34 5.22 9.56 27.09
CA PHE A 34 3.97 10.02 26.50
C PHE A 34 2.92 10.55 27.48
N VAL A 35 3.37 11.05 28.63
CA VAL A 35 2.54 11.87 29.51
C VAL A 35 2.21 13.15 28.76
N SER A 36 0.95 13.47 28.64
CA SER A 36 0.49 14.75 28.07
C SER A 36 0.75 15.88 29.05
N VAL A 37 1.45 16.92 28.61
CA VAL A 37 1.81 18.12 29.39
C VAL A 37 1.25 19.33 28.68
N TYR A 38 0.37 20.09 29.31
CA TYR A 38 -0.29 21.22 28.64
C TYR A 38 -0.68 22.32 29.65
N LEU A 39 -0.87 23.52 29.15
CA LEU A 39 -1.37 24.64 29.95
C LEU A 39 -2.87 24.46 30.21
N ASP A 40 -3.29 24.61 31.46
CA ASP A 40 -4.70 24.52 31.84
C ASP A 40 -5.55 25.51 31.02
N LYS A 41 -6.72 25.09 30.60
CA LYS A 41 -7.63 25.87 29.73
C LYS A 41 -7.01 26.34 28.40
N SER A 42 -5.90 25.71 27.94
CA SER A 42 -5.22 26.05 26.70
C SER A 42 -5.07 24.78 25.85
N ILE A 43 -4.85 24.99 24.55
CA ILE A 43 -4.52 23.93 23.58
C ILE A 43 -3.00 23.81 23.34
N THR A 44 -2.20 24.59 24.09
CA THR A 44 -0.74 24.55 24.03
C THR A 44 -0.25 23.40 24.90
N GLY A 45 0.41 22.43 24.30
CA GLY A 45 0.86 21.23 25.00
C GLY A 45 2.00 20.51 24.29
N THR A 46 2.55 19.53 25.01
CA THR A 46 3.62 18.62 24.57
C THR A 46 3.41 17.26 25.19
N THR A 47 4.31 16.30 24.91
CA THR A 47 4.34 15.00 25.59
C THR A 47 5.75 14.67 26.06
N SER A 48 5.89 13.84 27.10
CA SER A 48 7.19 13.31 27.50
C SER A 48 7.74 12.29 26.50
N ASN A 49 9.06 12.22 26.36
CA ASN A 49 9.75 11.21 25.55
C ASN A 49 9.94 9.88 26.32
N ASP A 50 10.58 8.87 25.69
CA ASP A 50 10.81 7.55 26.29
C ASP A 50 11.65 7.57 27.59
N SER A 51 12.40 8.62 27.84
CA SER A 51 13.15 8.83 29.10
C SER A 51 12.38 9.67 30.13
N GLY A 52 11.10 9.97 29.85
CA GLY A 52 10.25 10.80 30.70
C GLY A 52 10.50 12.30 30.58
N ASN A 53 11.43 12.76 29.76
CA ASN A 53 11.73 14.18 29.61
C ASN A 53 10.70 14.87 28.72
N TYR A 54 10.32 16.08 29.06
CA TYR A 54 9.40 16.93 28.30
C TYR A 54 9.95 18.34 28.13
N GLU A 55 9.40 19.04 27.15
CA GLU A 55 9.73 20.42 26.84
C GLU A 55 8.46 21.13 26.35
N LEU A 56 8.00 22.10 27.12
CA LEU A 56 6.80 22.88 26.83
C LEU A 56 7.22 24.31 26.46
N THR A 57 7.01 24.70 25.22
CA THR A 57 7.32 26.04 24.73
C THR A 57 6.20 27.02 25.14
N ILE A 58 6.55 28.08 25.86
CA ILE A 58 5.65 29.20 26.19
C ILE A 58 6.29 30.52 25.74
N LYS A 59 5.45 31.53 25.44
CA LYS A 59 5.95 32.75 24.78
C LYS A 59 6.41 33.83 25.73
N LYS A 60 6.01 33.79 27.01
CA LYS A 60 6.26 34.87 27.98
C LYS A 60 6.48 34.30 29.37
N THR A 61 7.19 35.07 30.23
CA THR A 61 7.24 34.84 31.68
C THR A 61 5.88 35.15 32.31
N GLY A 62 5.56 34.57 33.46
CA GLY A 62 4.28 34.77 34.12
C GLY A 62 3.83 33.59 34.97
N GLU A 63 2.60 33.66 35.44
CA GLU A 63 1.94 32.59 36.19
C GLU A 63 1.27 31.61 35.23
N TYR A 64 1.50 30.30 35.42
CA TYR A 64 0.97 29.23 34.59
C TYR A 64 0.49 28.08 35.45
N ILE A 65 -0.59 27.44 35.01
CA ILE A 65 -1.05 26.16 35.56
C ILE A 65 -0.71 25.10 34.51
N ILE A 66 0.21 24.18 34.84
CA ILE A 66 0.59 23.08 33.98
C ILE A 66 -0.11 21.80 34.43
N VAL A 67 -0.70 21.10 33.49
CA VAL A 67 -1.41 19.83 33.71
C VAL A 67 -0.59 18.71 33.16
N PHE A 68 -0.40 17.66 33.96
CA PHE A 68 0.24 16.39 33.57
C PHE A 68 -0.81 15.29 33.59
N GLN A 69 -1.11 14.71 32.45
CA GLN A 69 -2.16 13.72 32.31
C GLN A 69 -1.64 12.47 31.58
N PHE A 70 -1.84 11.33 32.21
CA PHE A 70 -1.49 10.05 31.61
C PHE A 70 -2.50 8.98 32.01
N LEU A 71 -2.91 8.16 31.04
CA LEU A 71 -3.93 7.14 31.27
C LEU A 71 -3.47 6.12 32.30
N GLY A 72 -4.28 5.90 33.34
CA GLY A 72 -3.93 5.02 34.46
C GLY A 72 -3.19 5.73 35.64
N TYR A 73 -2.98 7.04 35.56
CA TYR A 73 -2.35 7.86 36.59
C TYR A 73 -3.22 9.04 36.98
N LYS A 74 -3.15 9.46 38.25
CA LYS A 74 -3.81 10.67 38.74
C LYS A 74 -3.31 11.89 37.98
N THR A 75 -4.23 12.71 37.50
CA THR A 75 -3.87 13.96 36.82
C THR A 75 -3.33 14.98 37.79
N VAL A 76 -2.12 15.47 37.55
CA VAL A 76 -1.46 16.46 38.41
C VAL A 76 -1.54 17.86 37.79
N LYS A 77 -1.98 18.86 38.57
CA LYS A 77 -1.89 20.28 38.23
C LYS A 77 -0.82 20.95 39.08
N LYS A 78 0.06 21.72 38.46
CA LYS A 78 1.11 22.52 39.14
C LYS A 78 0.97 23.98 38.77
N ASN A 79 0.77 24.82 39.81
CA ASN A 79 0.82 26.26 39.64
C ASN A 79 2.28 26.68 39.73
N ILE A 80 2.78 27.40 38.77
CA ILE A 80 4.17 27.85 38.70
C ILE A 80 4.26 29.31 38.31
N SER A 81 5.28 29.99 38.88
CA SER A 81 5.67 31.37 38.52
C SER A 81 6.98 31.31 37.75
N VAL A 82 6.92 31.52 36.43
CA VAL A 82 8.09 31.52 35.56
C VAL A 82 8.68 32.91 35.49
N LYS A 83 9.77 33.14 36.20
CA LYS A 83 10.49 34.43 36.23
C LYS A 83 11.57 34.55 35.16
N SER A 84 12.15 33.42 34.78
CA SER A 84 13.19 33.32 33.70
C SER A 84 13.16 31.99 33.02
N PHE A 85 13.76 31.90 31.83
CA PHE A 85 13.93 30.67 31.03
C PHE A 85 15.41 30.24 30.97
N PRO A 86 15.69 28.91 30.87
CA PRO A 86 14.73 27.80 30.94
C PRO A 86 14.23 27.57 32.37
N TYR A 87 12.97 27.14 32.52
CA TYR A 87 12.38 26.78 33.82
C TYR A 87 12.29 25.25 33.92
N THR A 88 12.79 24.66 35.01
CA THR A 88 12.79 23.19 35.21
C THR A 88 11.71 22.77 36.20
N LEU A 89 10.83 21.83 35.80
CA LEU A 89 9.77 21.30 36.65
C LEU A 89 9.71 19.78 36.53
N ASN A 90 10.21 19.06 37.55
CA ASN A 90 10.09 17.58 37.59
C ASN A 90 8.81 17.19 38.33
N VAL A 91 8.13 16.13 37.83
CA VAL A 91 6.84 15.70 38.39
C VAL A 91 6.82 14.17 38.52
N SER A 92 6.32 13.68 39.67
CA SER A 92 5.97 12.28 39.88
C SER A 92 4.45 12.12 39.80
N LEU A 93 3.99 11.15 39.04
CA LEU A 93 2.59 10.76 38.96
C LEU A 93 2.30 9.55 39.82
N GLU A 94 1.19 9.58 40.53
CA GLU A 94 0.66 8.45 41.31
C GLU A 94 -0.29 7.62 40.39
N ASP A 95 -0.34 6.32 40.65
CA ASP A 95 -1.31 5.46 40.00
C ASP A 95 -2.74 5.91 40.29
N GLU A 96 -3.64 5.82 39.33
CA GLU A 96 -5.05 6.13 39.52
C GLU A 96 -5.72 5.05 40.37
N GLU A 97 -6.35 5.46 41.44
CA GLU A 97 -7.15 4.58 42.29
C GLU A 97 -8.47 4.23 41.58
N ILE A 98 -8.55 3.05 41.01
CA ILE A 98 -9.76 2.55 40.38
C ILE A 98 -10.65 1.99 41.47
N ARG A 99 -11.74 2.67 41.78
CA ARG A 99 -12.74 2.19 42.72
C ARG A 99 -13.74 1.30 42.01
N LEU A 100 -13.91 0.10 42.54
CA LEU A 100 -15.10 -0.71 42.31
C LEU A 100 -16.13 -0.18 43.32
N ASP A 101 -16.79 0.93 43.04
CA ASP A 101 -17.95 1.29 43.82
C ASP A 101 -18.94 0.14 43.70
N GLU A 102 -19.49 -0.32 44.82
CA GLU A 102 -20.62 -1.25 44.86
C GLU A 102 -21.79 -0.59 44.11
N PHE A 103 -21.76 -0.67 42.80
CA PHE A 103 -22.97 -0.46 42.05
C PHE A 103 -23.96 -1.53 42.54
N SER A 104 -24.84 -1.08 43.43
CA SER A 104 -25.93 -1.86 43.95
C SER A 104 -26.59 -2.61 42.79
N ILE A 105 -26.39 -3.95 42.76
CA ILE A 105 -26.88 -4.87 41.78
C ILE A 105 -28.44 -4.86 41.88
N LYS A 106 -29.05 -3.77 41.44
CA LYS A 106 -30.51 -3.69 41.23
C LYS A 106 -30.94 -3.94 39.81
N THR A 107 -29.99 -4.00 38.86
CA THR A 107 -30.26 -4.29 37.45
C THR A 107 -29.68 -5.63 37.04
N LYS A 108 -30.51 -6.48 36.42
CA LYS A 108 -30.07 -7.76 35.84
C LYS A 108 -29.05 -7.64 34.70
N GLU A 109 -28.72 -6.40 34.27
CA GLU A 109 -27.84 -6.13 33.13
C GLU A 109 -26.42 -5.79 33.58
N ASN A 110 -25.43 -6.27 32.80
CA ASN A 110 -24.02 -5.95 32.97
C ASN A 110 -23.79 -4.43 32.78
N PRO A 111 -23.29 -3.68 33.81
CA PRO A 111 -23.13 -2.23 33.74
C PRO A 111 -22.24 -1.78 32.55
N ALA A 112 -21.23 -2.58 32.19
CA ALA A 112 -20.38 -2.29 31.04
C ALA A 112 -21.18 -2.23 29.73
N ASN A 113 -22.23 -3.05 29.58
CA ASN A 113 -23.06 -3.05 28.38
C ASN A 113 -23.87 -1.77 28.25
N MET A 114 -24.39 -1.25 29.36
CA MET A 114 -25.10 0.05 29.38
C MET A 114 -24.16 1.20 28.99
N ILE A 115 -22.95 1.26 29.57
CA ILE A 115 -21.93 2.28 29.25
C ILE A 115 -21.61 2.25 27.76
N ILE A 116 -21.35 1.07 27.20
CA ILE A 116 -21.01 0.94 25.77
C ILE A 116 -22.19 1.27 24.85
N ARG A 117 -23.43 0.88 25.18
CA ARG A 117 -24.62 1.31 24.41
C ARG A 117 -24.75 2.82 24.37
N ASN A 118 -24.67 3.47 25.53
CA ASN A 118 -24.73 4.93 25.62
C ASN A 118 -23.60 5.58 24.80
N ALA A 119 -22.40 5.00 24.81
CA ALA A 119 -21.29 5.50 23.99
C ALA A 119 -21.56 5.33 22.49
N ILE A 120 -22.17 4.22 22.07
CA ILE A 120 -22.60 3.98 20.67
C ILE A 120 -23.66 5.00 20.27
N ASP A 121 -24.70 5.17 21.05
CA ASP A 121 -25.83 6.06 20.76
C ASP A 121 -25.39 7.52 20.68
N ASN A 122 -24.43 7.93 21.52
CA ASN A 122 -23.92 9.31 21.59
C ASN A 122 -22.72 9.60 20.69
N LYS A 123 -22.13 8.59 20.01
CA LYS A 123 -20.90 8.80 19.20
C LYS A 123 -21.06 9.85 18.10
N ASN A 124 -22.24 9.93 17.47
CA ASN A 124 -22.51 10.94 16.45
C ASN A 124 -22.57 12.33 17.05
N ASN A 125 -23.28 12.50 18.18
CA ASN A 125 -23.36 13.76 18.91
C ASN A 125 -21.95 14.24 19.31
N ASN A 126 -21.12 13.34 19.85
CA ASN A 126 -19.76 13.66 20.27
C ASN A 126 -18.87 14.06 19.09
N THR A 127 -18.95 13.36 17.96
CA THR A 127 -18.15 13.68 16.78
C THR A 127 -18.69 14.87 15.98
N ASP A 128 -19.98 15.21 16.08
CA ASP A 128 -20.57 16.37 15.41
C ASP A 128 -20.18 17.72 16.08
N LYS A 129 -19.62 17.67 17.30
CA LYS A 129 -19.00 18.84 17.94
C LYS A 129 -17.73 19.32 17.18
N PHE A 130 -17.15 18.49 16.31
CA PHE A 130 -15.90 18.76 15.54
C PHE A 130 -16.12 18.60 14.04
N LYS A 131 -17.08 19.37 13.50
CA LYS A 131 -17.39 19.28 12.05
C LYS A 131 -16.22 19.70 11.18
N GLU A 132 -15.47 20.70 11.64
CA GLU A 132 -14.35 21.32 10.92
C GLU A 132 -13.30 21.79 11.90
N TYR A 133 -12.02 21.54 11.57
CA TYR A 133 -10.93 22.10 12.33
C TYR A 133 -9.62 22.15 11.54
N THR A 134 -8.71 23.01 11.97
CA THR A 134 -7.27 22.89 11.70
C THR A 134 -6.55 22.57 13.01
N SER A 135 -5.43 21.87 12.92
CA SER A 135 -4.56 21.60 14.06
C SER A 135 -3.12 21.43 13.63
N ASN A 136 -2.19 21.75 14.51
CA ASN A 136 -0.80 21.35 14.37
C ASN A 136 -0.65 19.87 14.76
N PHE A 137 0.19 19.19 14.03
CA PHE A 137 0.49 17.78 14.22
C PHE A 137 2.00 17.58 14.25
N TYR A 138 2.46 16.86 15.24
CA TYR A 138 3.83 16.37 15.33
C TYR A 138 3.80 14.86 15.46
N SER A 139 4.68 14.19 14.75
CA SER A 139 4.85 12.75 14.91
C SER A 139 6.31 12.36 14.89
N ARG A 140 6.64 11.28 15.63
CA ARG A 140 7.92 10.62 15.66
C ARG A 140 7.74 9.13 15.40
N GLY A 141 8.54 8.59 14.49
CA GLY A 141 8.64 7.16 14.23
C GLY A 141 9.99 6.63 14.71
N LEU A 142 9.98 5.55 15.48
CA LEU A 142 11.18 4.91 16.03
C LEU A 142 11.05 3.40 15.88
N PHE A 143 12.00 2.75 15.18
CA PHE A 143 12.09 1.30 15.09
C PHE A 143 13.44 0.84 15.63
N LYS A 144 13.41 -0.08 16.55
CA LYS A 144 14.60 -0.66 17.19
C LYS A 144 14.64 -2.16 16.94
N VAL A 145 15.82 -2.66 16.65
CA VAL A 145 16.09 -4.09 16.60
C VAL A 145 17.02 -4.47 17.76
N LYS A 146 16.86 -5.68 18.27
CA LYS A 146 17.75 -6.26 19.29
C LYS A 146 18.28 -7.60 18.78
N ASN A 147 19.60 -7.76 18.87
CA ASN A 147 20.29 -8.99 18.43
C ASN A 147 19.88 -9.42 17.01
N ALA A 148 20.00 -8.52 16.03
CA ALA A 148 19.65 -8.81 14.64
C ALA A 148 20.52 -9.95 14.10
N PRO A 149 19.98 -10.97 13.40
CA PRO A 149 20.77 -12.02 12.80
C PRO A 149 21.68 -11.43 11.70
N GLU A 150 22.82 -12.04 11.45
CA GLU A 150 23.72 -11.61 10.38
C GLU A 150 23.12 -11.90 8.99
N LYS A 151 22.39 -13.00 8.89
CA LYS A 151 21.77 -13.44 7.64
C LYS A 151 20.33 -13.87 7.86
N ILE A 152 19.47 -13.61 6.87
CA ILE A 152 18.12 -14.18 6.76
C ILE A 152 18.05 -14.93 5.44
N LEU A 153 17.63 -16.21 5.47
CA LEU A 153 17.55 -17.06 4.28
C LEU A 153 18.83 -17.01 3.43
N GLY A 154 20.00 -17.03 4.09
CA GLY A 154 21.31 -17.01 3.45
C GLY A 154 21.79 -15.63 2.96
N ARG A 155 20.96 -14.59 3.00
CA ARG A 155 21.32 -13.22 2.59
C ARG A 155 21.75 -12.40 3.79
N SER A 156 22.90 -11.72 3.68
CA SER A 156 23.39 -10.81 4.71
C SER A 156 22.47 -9.60 4.87
N LEU A 157 22.16 -9.25 6.12
CA LEU A 157 21.39 -8.05 6.48
C LEU A 157 22.28 -6.78 6.53
N GLY A 158 23.61 -6.93 6.47
CA GLY A 158 24.51 -5.79 6.65
C GLY A 158 24.32 -5.10 8.02
N ASP A 159 24.56 -3.80 8.05
CA ASP A 159 24.47 -2.95 9.23
C ASP A 159 23.15 -2.17 9.36
N LEU A 160 22.15 -2.52 8.53
CA LEU A 160 20.83 -1.89 8.49
C LEU A 160 20.87 -0.34 8.47
N GLY A 161 21.74 0.21 7.62
CA GLY A 161 21.84 1.65 7.47
C GLY A 161 22.81 2.33 8.45
N GLY A 162 23.62 1.56 9.21
CA GLY A 162 24.53 2.09 10.23
C GLY A 162 23.89 2.24 11.59
N GLY A 163 22.71 1.64 11.80
CA GLY A 163 21.97 1.73 13.05
C GLY A 163 22.31 0.67 14.09
N LEU A 164 23.24 -0.26 13.79
CA LEU A 164 23.55 -1.38 14.66
C LEU A 164 24.89 -1.20 15.38
N ASP A 165 24.96 -1.54 16.65
CA ASP A 165 26.17 -1.69 17.44
C ASP A 165 26.83 -3.10 17.24
N THR A 166 27.88 -3.36 18.01
CA THR A 166 28.63 -4.64 17.96
C THR A 166 27.78 -5.85 18.34
N THR A 167 26.72 -5.65 19.14
CA THR A 167 25.74 -6.69 19.51
C THR A 167 24.62 -6.82 18.49
N ARG A 168 24.70 -6.08 17.37
CA ARG A 168 23.67 -5.97 16.33
C ARG A 168 22.34 -5.47 16.85
N THR A 169 22.41 -4.55 17.82
CA THR A 169 21.26 -3.87 18.47
C THR A 169 21.30 -2.39 18.11
N GLY A 170 20.16 -1.76 17.88
CA GLY A 170 20.11 -0.33 17.65
C GLY A 170 18.86 0.18 16.93
N ILE A 171 18.89 1.48 16.62
CA ILE A 171 17.81 2.16 15.89
C ILE A 171 18.00 1.91 14.39
N ILE A 172 17.01 1.29 13.75
CA ILE A 172 16.99 1.04 12.30
C ILE A 172 16.17 2.08 11.52
N TYR A 173 15.27 2.77 12.20
CA TYR A 173 14.48 3.87 11.63
C TYR A 173 14.17 4.90 12.70
N LEU A 174 14.41 6.17 12.38
CA LEU A 174 14.04 7.32 13.20
C LEU A 174 13.58 8.43 12.26
N SER A 175 12.42 8.98 12.53
CA SER A 175 11.87 10.08 11.75
C SER A 175 11.05 11.04 12.61
N GLU A 176 10.97 12.29 12.17
CA GLU A 176 10.13 13.32 12.75
C GLU A 176 9.38 14.06 11.64
N THR A 177 8.14 14.41 11.90
CA THR A 177 7.30 15.18 10.97
C THR A 177 6.52 16.23 11.77
N VAL A 178 6.55 17.47 11.28
CA VAL A 178 5.70 18.57 11.73
C VAL A 178 4.79 18.94 10.58
N SER A 179 3.49 18.96 10.82
CA SER A 179 2.51 19.29 9.78
C SER A 179 1.32 20.05 10.33
N GLU A 180 0.55 20.61 9.44
CA GLU A 180 -0.76 21.21 9.69
C GLU A 180 -1.84 20.31 9.09
N ILE A 181 -2.82 19.93 9.91
CA ILE A 181 -3.98 19.14 9.52
C ILE A 181 -5.15 20.07 9.26
N THR A 182 -5.89 19.82 8.19
CA THR A 182 -7.16 20.42 7.85
C THR A 182 -8.20 19.31 7.70
N PHE A 183 -9.26 19.37 8.48
CA PHE A 183 -10.30 18.33 8.54
C PHE A 183 -11.70 18.92 8.39
N GLN A 184 -12.54 18.22 7.63
CA GLN A 184 -13.97 18.44 7.49
C GLN A 184 -14.70 17.09 7.57
N LYS A 185 -15.78 16.99 8.39
CA LYS A 185 -16.51 15.73 8.61
C LYS A 185 -17.52 15.43 7.47
N ARG A 186 -18.22 16.46 6.96
CA ARG A 186 -19.30 16.29 5.95
C ARG A 186 -19.17 17.29 4.81
N PRO A 187 -18.80 16.85 3.58
CA PRO A 187 -18.26 15.54 3.27
C PRO A 187 -16.92 15.31 3.96
N ARG A 188 -16.61 14.05 4.33
CA ARG A 188 -15.34 13.76 5.00
C ARG A 188 -14.16 14.11 4.09
N ARG A 189 -13.36 15.10 4.51
CA ARG A 189 -12.17 15.58 3.81
C ARG A 189 -11.04 15.75 4.81
N PHE A 190 -9.85 15.37 4.39
CA PHE A 190 -8.63 15.48 5.17
C PHE A 190 -7.51 15.97 4.27
N LYS A 191 -6.74 16.95 4.74
CA LYS A 191 -5.55 17.47 4.06
C LYS A 191 -4.45 17.65 5.08
N GLU A 192 -3.24 17.26 4.72
CA GLU A 192 -2.03 17.45 5.52
C GLU A 192 -1.02 18.28 4.75
N LYS A 193 -0.46 19.31 5.40
CA LYS A 193 0.60 20.15 4.87
C LYS A 193 1.85 19.97 5.71
N ILE A 194 2.85 19.28 5.18
CA ILE A 194 4.12 19.03 5.85
C ILE A 194 4.95 20.31 5.89
N LEU A 195 5.23 20.80 7.07
CA LEU A 195 6.05 22.00 7.34
C LEU A 195 7.53 21.64 7.47
N ALA A 196 7.79 20.48 8.10
CA ALA A 196 9.12 19.91 8.23
C ALA A 196 9.05 18.38 8.33
N SER A 197 10.00 17.69 7.73
CA SER A 197 10.15 16.24 7.85
C SER A 197 11.62 15.86 7.78
N LYS A 198 12.05 14.98 8.70
CA LYS A 198 13.42 14.47 8.78
C LYS A 198 13.38 12.96 9.01
N VAL A 199 14.22 12.25 8.27
CA VAL A 199 14.46 10.81 8.47
C VAL A 199 15.94 10.60 8.65
N SER A 200 16.35 9.92 9.72
CA SER A 200 17.77 9.66 10.03
C SER A 200 18.46 8.92 8.89
N GLY A 201 19.56 9.50 8.39
CA GLY A 201 20.32 8.96 7.28
C GLY A 201 19.65 9.08 5.91
N SER A 202 18.61 9.90 5.73
CA SER A 202 17.88 10.04 4.46
C SER A 202 17.54 11.49 4.13
N ASP A 203 17.67 11.89 2.86
CA ASP A 203 17.32 13.24 2.37
C ASP A 203 15.92 13.36 1.79
N ASN A 204 15.27 12.25 1.50
CA ASN A 204 13.99 12.31 0.81
C ASN A 204 12.83 12.76 1.72
N GLY A 205 13.02 12.78 3.06
CA GLY A 205 12.02 13.21 4.05
C GLY A 205 10.71 12.43 4.03
N ILE A 206 10.70 11.25 3.39
CA ILE A 206 9.50 10.40 3.30
C ILE A 206 9.41 9.58 4.57
N SER A 207 8.60 10.04 5.52
CA SER A 207 8.33 9.34 6.77
C SER A 207 7.07 8.47 6.66
N PHE A 208 7.02 7.38 7.43
CA PHE A 208 5.84 6.51 7.57
C PHE A 208 4.86 6.99 8.65
N ASN A 209 5.17 8.09 9.33
CA ASN A 209 4.41 8.61 10.47
C ASN A 209 3.68 9.93 10.15
N ARG A 210 3.19 10.07 8.93
CA ARG A 210 2.33 11.20 8.53
C ARG A 210 0.96 11.09 9.20
N ALA A 211 0.28 12.22 9.38
CA ALA A 211 -1.00 12.25 10.05
C ALA A 211 -2.05 11.34 9.38
N GLN A 212 -2.06 11.27 8.05
CA GLN A 212 -2.96 10.41 7.30
C GLN A 212 -2.76 8.92 7.61
N GLU A 213 -1.51 8.50 7.88
CA GLU A 213 -1.14 7.09 8.11
C GLU A 213 -1.35 6.67 9.57
N VAL A 214 -1.24 7.60 10.52
CA VAL A 214 -1.25 7.28 11.94
C VAL A 214 -2.46 7.84 12.71
N ASN A 215 -3.35 8.61 12.08
CA ASN A 215 -4.51 9.19 12.74
C ASN A 215 -5.72 8.24 12.73
N PHE A 216 -5.73 7.27 13.64
CA PHE A 216 -6.85 6.34 13.81
C PHE A 216 -7.99 6.97 14.61
N ASP A 217 -9.23 6.73 14.15
CA ASP A 217 -10.46 7.25 14.74
C ASP A 217 -11.36 6.09 15.18
N PHE A 218 -11.45 5.87 16.49
CA PHE A 218 -12.23 4.79 17.08
C PHE A 218 -13.73 5.10 17.22
N TYR A 219 -14.16 6.31 16.90
CA TYR A 219 -15.59 6.63 16.80
C TYR A 219 -16.23 6.06 15.52
N ASN A 220 -15.44 5.70 14.50
CA ASN A 220 -15.96 5.01 13.32
C ASN A 220 -16.36 3.56 13.64
N ASN A 221 -17.30 3.00 12.89
CA ASN A 221 -17.64 1.57 13.01
C ASN A 221 -16.48 0.63 12.71
N ALA A 222 -15.60 1.05 11.81
CA ALA A 222 -14.40 0.30 11.47
C ALA A 222 -13.18 1.20 11.46
N VAL A 223 -12.08 0.67 11.97
CA VAL A 223 -10.74 1.27 11.94
C VAL A 223 -9.95 0.58 10.84
N LEU A 224 -9.54 1.35 9.82
CA LEU A 224 -8.76 0.82 8.71
C LEU A 224 -7.29 0.72 9.12
N ILE A 225 -6.72 -0.48 9.10
CA ILE A 225 -5.31 -0.76 9.38
C ILE A 225 -4.78 -1.66 8.26
N ALA A 226 -3.75 -1.20 7.56
CA ALA A 226 -3.12 -1.95 6.46
C ALA A 226 -4.15 -2.59 5.49
N GLU A 227 -5.07 -1.78 4.99
CA GLU A 227 -6.16 -2.15 4.07
C GLU A 227 -7.26 -3.04 4.67
N ASN A 228 -7.17 -3.43 5.95
CA ASN A 228 -8.18 -4.22 6.63
C ASN A 228 -9.01 -3.37 7.61
N ASN A 229 -10.31 -3.55 7.55
CA ASN A 229 -11.26 -2.92 8.48
C ASN A 229 -11.38 -3.75 9.75
N LEU A 230 -10.98 -3.19 10.91
CA LEU A 230 -11.20 -3.78 12.22
C LEU A 230 -12.39 -3.13 12.89
N VAL A 231 -13.24 -3.91 13.52
CA VAL A 231 -14.45 -3.43 14.19
C VAL A 231 -14.08 -2.62 15.44
N SER A 232 -14.58 -1.39 15.55
CA SER A 232 -14.38 -0.56 16.74
C SER A 232 -15.17 -1.13 17.95
N PRO A 233 -14.66 -1.00 19.20
CA PRO A 233 -15.42 -1.36 20.40
C PRO A 233 -16.71 -0.59 20.60
N ILE A 234 -16.90 0.55 19.94
CA ILE A 234 -18.13 1.34 19.92
C ILE A 234 -18.79 1.40 18.53
N ALA A 235 -18.54 0.37 17.69
CA ALA A 235 -19.28 0.18 16.45
C ALA A 235 -20.76 -0.10 16.73
N ASP A 236 -21.66 0.22 15.81
CA ASP A 236 -23.10 -0.09 15.94
C ASP A 236 -23.34 -1.59 16.23
N GLU A 237 -22.51 -2.45 15.65
CA GLU A 237 -22.58 -3.91 15.80
C GLU A 237 -21.59 -4.45 16.86
N ALA A 238 -21.03 -3.61 17.75
CA ALA A 238 -19.97 -3.98 18.68
C ALA A 238 -20.30 -5.22 19.52
N PHE A 239 -21.55 -5.35 19.98
CA PHE A 239 -22.01 -6.50 20.77
C PHE A 239 -22.01 -7.83 20.02
N SER A 240 -21.97 -7.83 18.70
CA SER A 240 -21.80 -9.05 17.90
C SER A 240 -20.36 -9.57 17.94
N PHE A 241 -19.39 -8.70 18.23
CA PHE A 241 -17.97 -8.98 18.15
C PHE A 241 -17.27 -9.05 19.51
N TYR A 242 -17.83 -8.36 20.53
CA TYR A 242 -17.19 -8.16 21.83
C TYR A 242 -18.09 -8.58 23.00
N THR A 243 -17.43 -8.92 24.11
CA THR A 243 -17.97 -8.91 25.47
C THR A 243 -17.29 -7.79 26.24
N PHE A 244 -18.02 -7.15 27.13
CA PHE A 244 -17.54 -6.03 27.93
C PHE A 244 -17.62 -6.31 29.41
N LYS A 245 -16.63 -5.83 30.17
CA LYS A 245 -16.62 -5.95 31.65
C LYS A 245 -16.15 -4.62 32.22
N LEU A 246 -16.91 -4.08 33.17
CA LEU A 246 -16.49 -2.90 33.95
C LEU A 246 -15.39 -3.35 34.92
N GLU A 247 -14.23 -2.68 34.84
CA GLU A 247 -13.09 -2.94 35.74
C GLU A 247 -13.06 -1.93 36.90
N GLY A 248 -13.89 -0.87 36.84
CA GLY A 248 -14.06 0.18 37.83
C GLY A 248 -14.10 1.57 37.23
N SER A 249 -14.24 2.56 38.08
CA SER A 249 -14.39 3.97 37.68
C SER A 249 -13.51 4.88 38.55
N PHE A 250 -13.23 6.07 38.05
CA PHE A 250 -12.51 7.13 38.76
C PHE A 250 -13.00 8.52 38.34
N TYR A 251 -12.71 9.53 39.11
CA TYR A 251 -13.06 10.93 38.78
C TYR A 251 -11.87 11.63 38.11
N ASP A 252 -12.10 12.29 36.97
CA ASP A 252 -11.10 13.12 36.36
C ASP A 252 -10.90 14.46 37.12
N LYS A 253 -9.98 15.30 36.66
CA LYS A 253 -9.69 16.63 37.22
C LYS A 253 -10.89 17.63 37.20
N ASN A 254 -11.92 17.34 36.43
CA ASN A 254 -13.14 18.13 36.27
C ASN A 254 -14.33 17.51 37.03
N ALA A 255 -14.06 16.57 37.93
CA ALA A 255 -15.03 15.78 38.66
C ALA A 255 -16.01 14.98 37.80
N LYS A 256 -15.59 14.61 36.56
CA LYS A 256 -16.35 13.72 35.70
C LYS A 256 -15.98 12.28 35.98
N LEU A 257 -16.98 11.41 36.09
CA LEU A 257 -16.81 9.98 36.29
C LEU A 257 -16.33 9.31 35.00
N ILE A 258 -15.22 8.58 35.06
CA ILE A 258 -14.61 7.85 33.95
C ILE A 258 -14.71 6.37 34.22
N SER A 259 -15.41 5.64 33.41
CA SER A 259 -15.54 4.20 33.49
C SER A 259 -14.51 3.48 32.64
N LYS A 260 -13.72 2.58 33.26
CA LYS A 260 -12.74 1.70 32.60
C LYS A 260 -13.41 0.40 32.21
N VAL A 261 -13.60 0.19 30.93
CA VAL A 261 -14.26 -1.00 30.38
C VAL A 261 -13.27 -1.89 29.66
N LYS A 262 -13.18 -3.14 30.07
CA LYS A 262 -12.41 -4.18 29.39
C LYS A 262 -13.16 -4.66 28.15
N VAL A 263 -12.44 -4.69 27.03
CA VAL A 263 -12.93 -5.14 25.72
C VAL A 263 -12.34 -6.51 25.41
N THR A 264 -13.18 -7.53 25.28
CA THR A 264 -12.78 -8.89 24.98
C THR A 264 -13.45 -9.39 23.72
N PRO A 265 -12.71 -9.83 22.69
CA PRO A 265 -13.28 -10.40 21.50
C PRO A 265 -14.06 -11.69 21.80
N LYS A 266 -15.25 -11.87 21.22
CA LYS A 266 -15.99 -13.12 21.24
C LYS A 266 -15.30 -14.23 20.44
N GLN A 267 -14.45 -13.84 19.48
CA GLN A 267 -13.70 -14.76 18.63
C GLN A 267 -12.25 -14.33 18.52
N VAL A 268 -11.35 -15.23 18.87
CA VAL A 268 -9.91 -15.06 18.69
C VAL A 268 -9.58 -15.21 17.20
N GLY A 269 -9.12 -14.15 16.54
CA GLY A 269 -8.74 -14.17 15.12
C GLY A 269 -9.68 -13.42 14.19
N GLY A 270 -10.79 -12.89 14.69
CA GLY A 270 -11.61 -11.90 13.96
C GLY A 270 -10.87 -10.56 13.79
N ARG A 271 -11.34 -9.72 12.92
CA ARG A 271 -10.83 -8.34 12.72
C ARG A 271 -11.32 -7.42 13.86
N VAL A 272 -10.76 -7.59 15.04
CA VAL A 272 -11.21 -7.00 16.31
C VAL A 272 -10.03 -6.56 17.18
N PHE A 273 -10.32 -5.81 18.23
CA PHE A 273 -9.35 -5.36 19.23
C PHE A 273 -9.57 -6.04 20.58
N SER A 274 -8.53 -6.06 21.41
CA SER A 274 -8.59 -6.43 22.84
C SER A 274 -8.03 -5.27 23.66
N GLY A 275 -8.38 -5.17 24.96
CA GLY A 275 -7.79 -4.15 25.84
C GLY A 275 -8.83 -3.36 26.61
N TYR A 276 -8.65 -2.06 26.71
CA TYR A 276 -9.48 -1.18 27.53
C TYR A 276 -9.93 0.06 26.76
N ILE A 277 -11.16 0.45 27.00
CA ILE A 277 -11.72 1.73 26.60
C ILE A 277 -12.21 2.49 27.85
N TYR A 278 -11.95 3.78 27.89
CA TYR A 278 -12.32 4.66 29.00
C TYR A 278 -13.40 5.62 28.50
N ILE A 279 -14.56 5.60 29.13
CA ILE A 279 -15.72 6.38 28.75
C ILE A 279 -16.05 7.37 29.84
N VAL A 280 -16.24 8.64 29.50
CA VAL A 280 -16.79 9.67 30.39
C VAL A 280 -18.27 9.41 30.52
N GLU A 281 -18.79 9.21 31.74
CA GLU A 281 -20.22 9.16 31.99
C GLU A 281 -20.84 10.55 31.83
N ASP A 282 -22.13 10.65 31.59
CA ASP A 282 -22.90 11.82 31.16
C ASP A 282 -22.68 12.23 29.70
N ASP A 283 -21.44 12.45 29.25
CA ASP A 283 -21.12 12.78 27.86
C ASP A 283 -21.04 11.53 26.94
N TRP A 284 -20.84 10.36 27.53
CA TRP A 284 -20.65 9.06 26.85
C TRP A 284 -19.59 9.11 25.76
N ALA A 285 -18.57 9.90 26.02
CA ALA A 285 -17.46 10.16 25.10
C ALA A 285 -16.21 9.35 25.47
N ILE A 286 -15.36 9.06 24.49
CA ILE A 286 -14.08 8.39 24.71
C ILE A 286 -13.14 9.36 25.44
N TYR A 287 -12.70 8.99 26.65
CA TYR A 287 -11.67 9.67 27.44
C TYR A 287 -10.27 9.16 27.04
N GLY A 288 -10.19 7.88 26.72
CA GLY A 288 -8.95 7.26 26.28
C GLY A 288 -9.15 5.84 25.80
N ILE A 289 -8.14 5.31 25.14
CA ILE A 289 -8.09 3.90 24.76
C ILE A 289 -6.71 3.32 25.04
N ASP A 290 -6.68 2.04 25.36
CA ASP A 290 -5.51 1.18 25.39
C ASP A 290 -5.89 -0.16 24.77
N LEU A 291 -5.88 -0.22 23.45
CA LEU A 291 -6.35 -1.34 22.65
C LEU A 291 -5.21 -1.98 21.87
N PHE A 292 -5.23 -3.28 21.73
CA PHE A 292 -4.26 -4.00 20.92
C PHE A 292 -4.93 -5.04 19.99
N THR A 293 -4.21 -5.40 18.96
CA THR A 293 -4.56 -6.42 17.98
C THR A 293 -3.29 -7.14 17.52
N ASN A 294 -3.39 -8.14 16.68
CA ASN A 294 -2.23 -8.89 16.17
C ASN A 294 -2.25 -9.01 14.65
N GLY A 295 -1.16 -9.52 14.09
CA GLY A 295 -0.96 -9.59 12.65
C GLY A 295 -2.00 -10.43 11.91
N LYS A 296 -2.54 -11.47 12.53
CA LYS A 296 -3.61 -12.27 11.92
C LYS A 296 -4.89 -11.43 11.72
N GLN A 297 -5.18 -10.58 12.70
CA GLN A 297 -6.37 -9.72 12.69
C GLN A 297 -6.24 -8.57 11.67
N VAL A 298 -5.01 -8.06 11.46
CA VAL A 298 -4.74 -6.98 10.49
C VAL A 298 -4.29 -7.49 9.12
N GLY A 299 -4.24 -8.82 8.89
CA GLY A 299 -3.83 -9.38 7.61
C GLY A 299 -2.32 -9.31 7.33
N ILE A 300 -1.49 -8.98 8.32
CA ILE A 300 -0.02 -8.93 8.22
C ILE A 300 0.59 -9.91 9.20
N PRO A 301 0.79 -11.18 8.83
CA PRO A 301 1.19 -12.25 9.76
C PRO A 301 2.51 -12.02 10.51
N ILE A 302 3.41 -11.21 9.99
CA ILE A 302 4.70 -10.89 10.63
C ILE A 302 4.57 -9.97 11.84
N ILE A 303 3.43 -9.29 12.02
CA ILE A 303 3.14 -8.45 13.19
C ILE A 303 2.72 -9.35 14.34
N ASN A 304 3.46 -9.33 15.45
CA ASN A 304 3.11 -10.07 16.65
C ASN A 304 2.06 -9.33 17.49
N GLU A 305 2.24 -8.01 17.63
CA GLU A 305 1.37 -7.12 18.41
C GLU A 305 1.33 -5.74 17.78
N LEU A 306 0.14 -5.13 17.77
CA LEU A 306 -0.09 -3.75 17.40
C LEU A 306 -0.99 -3.14 18.48
N ARG A 307 -0.47 -2.16 19.22
CA ARG A 307 -1.14 -1.54 20.37
C ARG A 307 -1.36 -0.06 20.14
N PHE A 308 -2.57 0.40 20.38
CA PHE A 308 -3.01 1.77 20.23
C PHE A 308 -3.33 2.35 21.59
N LYS A 309 -2.73 3.50 21.91
CA LYS A 309 -3.11 4.32 23.07
C LYS A 309 -3.47 5.70 22.58
N GLN A 310 -4.63 6.21 22.98
CA GLN A 310 -5.06 7.57 22.70
C GLN A 310 -5.49 8.24 23.99
N ASN A 311 -5.10 9.52 24.15
CA ASN A 311 -5.52 10.35 25.23
C ASN A 311 -6.33 11.53 24.68
N TYR A 312 -7.42 11.81 25.36
CA TYR A 312 -8.30 12.92 25.04
C TYR A 312 -8.33 13.91 26.20
N ASN A 313 -8.52 15.17 25.90
CA ASN A 313 -8.68 16.22 26.88
C ASN A 313 -9.94 17.02 26.61
N TYR A 314 -10.57 17.51 27.67
CA TYR A 314 -11.76 18.35 27.56
C TYR A 314 -11.40 19.76 27.07
N SER A 315 -12.05 20.17 25.98
CA SER A 315 -11.98 21.54 25.47
C SER A 315 -13.18 22.33 25.95
N ALA A 316 -12.97 23.28 26.85
CA ALA A 316 -14.04 24.16 27.36
C ALA A 316 -14.69 25.00 26.23
N ILE A 317 -13.92 25.38 25.20
CA ILE A 317 -14.40 26.17 24.06
C ILE A 317 -15.49 25.45 23.28
N ASN A 318 -15.37 24.12 23.14
CA ASN A 318 -16.26 23.30 22.31
C ASN A 318 -17.15 22.36 23.13
N ASN A 319 -17.01 22.39 24.44
CA ASN A 319 -17.68 21.47 25.35
C ASN A 319 -17.56 20.00 24.90
N ALA A 320 -16.31 19.56 24.59
CA ALA A 320 -16.05 18.24 24.07
C ALA A 320 -14.62 17.75 24.32
N LEU A 321 -14.44 16.44 24.29
CA LEU A 321 -13.14 15.78 24.41
C LEU A 321 -12.44 15.75 23.05
N ILE A 322 -11.24 16.33 22.98
CA ILE A 322 -10.37 16.35 21.79
C ILE A 322 -9.17 15.46 22.00
N LYS A 323 -8.76 14.76 20.93
CA LYS A 323 -7.55 13.94 20.96
C LYS A 323 -6.31 14.82 21.05
N ILE A 324 -5.48 14.59 22.06
CA ILE A 324 -4.24 15.36 22.29
C ILE A 324 -2.98 14.56 21.98
N SER A 325 -3.01 13.25 22.18
CA SER A 325 -1.88 12.38 21.85
C SER A 325 -2.31 10.99 21.44
N GLN A 326 -1.42 10.32 20.71
CA GLN A 326 -1.59 8.94 20.30
C GLN A 326 -0.23 8.26 20.23
N THR A 327 -0.16 7.01 20.68
CA THR A 327 0.95 6.10 20.39
C THR A 327 0.47 4.83 19.72
N ILE A 328 1.29 4.32 18.84
CA ILE A 328 1.10 3.04 18.17
C ILE A 328 2.37 2.24 18.38
N ASP A 329 2.32 1.29 19.30
CA ASP A 329 3.42 0.36 19.53
C ASP A 329 3.21 -0.88 18.68
N PHE A 330 4.26 -1.34 18.01
CA PHE A 330 4.20 -2.56 17.23
C PHE A 330 5.45 -3.41 17.43
N LYS A 331 5.23 -4.72 17.42
CA LYS A 331 6.28 -5.73 17.48
C LYS A 331 6.12 -6.60 16.25
N PHE A 332 7.15 -6.73 15.46
CA PHE A 332 7.16 -7.70 14.39
C PHE A 332 8.40 -8.58 14.47
N GLY A 333 8.27 -9.81 13.98
CA GLY A 333 9.36 -10.77 14.01
C GLY A 333 9.20 -11.85 12.96
N LEU A 334 10.31 -12.12 12.25
CA LEU A 334 10.40 -13.16 11.25
C LEU A 334 11.83 -13.74 11.26
N PHE A 335 11.97 -15.07 11.33
CA PHE A 335 13.25 -15.77 11.27
C PHE A 335 14.33 -15.22 12.25
N GLY A 336 13.95 -14.92 13.49
CA GLY A 336 14.88 -14.36 14.51
C GLY A 336 15.13 -12.84 14.40
N PHE A 337 14.62 -12.20 13.35
CA PHE A 337 14.67 -10.74 13.21
C PHE A 337 13.46 -10.12 13.91
N ASN A 338 13.71 -9.54 15.09
CA ASN A 338 12.68 -8.95 15.94
C ASN A 338 12.83 -7.42 15.99
N VAL A 339 11.80 -6.70 15.62
CA VAL A 339 11.76 -5.24 15.65
C VAL A 339 10.64 -4.77 16.55
N ASN A 340 10.98 -3.83 17.43
CA ASN A 340 10.03 -3.05 18.20
C ASN A 340 9.95 -1.67 17.58
N GLY A 341 8.74 -1.25 17.21
CA GLY A 341 8.51 0.06 16.65
C GLY A 341 7.49 0.85 17.44
N ARG A 342 7.58 2.17 17.34
CA ARG A 342 6.63 3.11 17.91
C ARG A 342 6.42 4.29 16.98
N PHE A 343 5.17 4.62 16.76
CA PHE A 343 4.77 5.93 16.27
C PHE A 343 4.13 6.72 17.42
N SER A 344 4.65 7.92 17.66
CA SER A 344 4.10 8.86 18.66
C SER A 344 3.56 10.06 17.90
N ALA A 345 2.37 10.51 18.24
CA ALA A 345 1.76 11.69 17.65
C ALA A 345 1.18 12.61 18.72
N GLY A 346 1.40 13.91 18.54
CA GLY A 346 0.82 14.98 19.37
C GLY A 346 0.02 15.94 18.51
N TYR A 347 -1.10 16.39 19.03
CA TYR A 347 -2.00 17.33 18.37
C TYR A 347 -2.11 18.59 19.24
N SER A 348 -1.97 19.75 18.61
CA SER A 348 -2.01 21.04 19.32
C SER A 348 -2.62 22.14 18.45
N ASN A 349 -2.85 23.31 19.03
CA ASN A 349 -3.30 24.50 18.33
C ASN A 349 -4.55 24.27 17.46
N TYR A 350 -5.55 23.57 18.03
CA TYR A 350 -6.82 23.37 17.36
C TYR A 350 -7.55 24.69 17.11
N ASN A 351 -7.97 24.91 15.86
CA ASN A 351 -8.92 25.95 15.49
C ASN A 351 -10.19 25.27 14.99
N PHE A 352 -11.30 25.40 15.73
CA PHE A 352 -12.59 24.78 15.41
C PHE A 352 -13.55 25.68 14.64
N LYS A 353 -13.12 26.86 14.28
CA LYS A 353 -13.87 27.81 13.43
C LYS A 353 -13.01 28.25 12.25
N PRO A 354 -12.50 27.32 11.45
CA PRO A 354 -11.70 27.68 10.29
C PRO A 354 -12.60 28.22 9.17
N ASN A 355 -12.14 29.24 8.44
CA ASN A 355 -12.83 29.72 7.25
C ASN A 355 -12.45 28.88 6.04
N PHE A 356 -13.15 27.78 5.79
CA PHE A 356 -12.90 26.93 4.61
C PHE A 356 -13.56 27.47 3.35
N THR A 357 -12.79 27.51 2.27
CA THR A 357 -13.23 27.87 0.93
C THR A 357 -13.31 26.63 0.03
N LYS A 358 -13.86 26.76 -1.15
CA LYS A 358 -13.84 25.69 -2.16
C LYS A 358 -12.43 25.23 -2.54
N GLN A 359 -11.43 26.10 -2.36
CA GLN A 359 -10.01 25.83 -2.64
C GLN A 359 -9.26 25.15 -1.50
N THR A 360 -9.81 25.12 -0.28
CA THR A 360 -9.16 24.51 0.89
C THR A 360 -8.93 23.02 0.66
N PHE A 361 -9.93 22.31 0.14
CA PHE A 361 -9.85 20.88 -0.15
C PHE A 361 -9.80 20.63 -1.65
N THR A 362 -8.61 20.39 -2.16
CA THR A 362 -8.37 19.94 -3.52
C THR A 362 -8.20 18.41 -3.57
N LYS A 363 -7.81 17.87 -4.71
CA LYS A 363 -7.42 16.46 -4.83
C LYS A 363 -6.02 16.18 -4.26
N GLU A 364 -5.26 17.20 -3.95
CA GLU A 364 -4.00 17.12 -3.22
C GLU A 364 -4.29 16.99 -1.72
N VAL A 365 -4.14 15.78 -1.20
CA VAL A 365 -4.43 15.47 0.21
C VAL A 365 -3.20 15.57 1.11
N LEU A 366 -2.00 15.59 0.50
CA LEU A 366 -0.73 15.86 1.14
C LEU A 366 0.11 16.79 0.28
N ALA A 367 0.68 17.83 0.90
CA ALA A 367 1.64 18.72 0.28
C ALA A 367 2.83 18.97 1.21
N PHE A 368 4.03 19.15 0.65
CA PHE A 368 5.21 19.63 1.37
C PHE A 368 5.42 21.12 1.10
N THR A 369 5.73 21.89 2.16
CA THR A 369 6.23 23.25 1.98
C THR A 369 7.61 23.24 1.36
N GLU A 370 7.98 24.31 0.72
CA GLU A 370 9.33 24.48 0.18
C GLU A 370 10.38 24.33 1.28
N GLY A 371 11.42 23.55 1.02
CA GLY A 371 12.46 23.26 1.99
C GLY A 371 12.05 22.43 3.21
N ALA A 372 10.86 21.80 3.21
CA ALA A 372 10.38 21.00 4.35
C ALA A 372 11.33 19.86 4.76
N THR A 373 12.07 19.28 3.83
CA THR A 373 13.04 18.20 4.10
C THR A 373 14.47 18.67 4.35
N LYS A 374 14.69 20.01 4.36
CA LYS A 374 16.01 20.63 4.49
C LYS A 374 16.10 21.60 5.66
N LYS A 375 15.20 21.45 6.65
CA LYS A 375 15.19 22.29 7.87
C LYS A 375 16.44 22.00 8.72
N ASP A 376 17.05 23.07 9.23
CA ASP A 376 18.24 23.04 10.06
C ASP A 376 17.97 22.60 11.50
N THR A 377 19.01 22.48 12.28
CA THR A 377 18.93 22.07 13.69
C THR A 377 18.19 23.08 14.53
N ASP A 378 18.34 24.38 14.26
CA ASP A 378 17.72 25.47 15.04
C ASP A 378 16.21 25.48 14.84
N PHE A 379 15.75 25.25 13.60
CA PHE A 379 14.34 25.07 13.31
C PHE A 379 13.74 23.89 14.11
N TRP A 380 14.43 22.75 14.14
CA TRP A 380 13.97 21.57 14.89
C TRP A 380 13.99 21.81 16.41
N ASN A 381 14.99 22.51 16.93
CA ASN A 381 15.06 22.84 18.36
C ASN A 381 13.93 23.77 18.80
N GLN A 382 13.45 24.66 17.92
CA GLN A 382 12.34 25.57 18.20
C GLN A 382 10.96 24.92 18.11
N LEU A 383 10.77 24.00 17.15
CA LEU A 383 9.45 23.44 16.82
C LEU A 383 9.21 22.02 17.33
N ARG A 384 10.25 21.34 17.80
CA ARG A 384 10.12 19.98 18.33
C ARG A 384 9.38 20.02 19.69
N PRO A 385 8.14 19.52 19.79
CA PRO A 385 7.41 19.52 21.04
C PRO A 385 7.90 18.44 22.00
N VAL A 386 8.51 17.36 21.51
CA VAL A 386 8.99 16.22 22.30
C VAL A 386 10.50 16.12 22.14
N PRO A 387 11.30 16.34 23.22
CA PRO A 387 12.76 16.31 23.12
C PRO A 387 13.27 14.93 22.69
N LEU A 388 14.37 14.91 21.94
CA LEU A 388 15.06 13.66 21.59
C LEU A 388 15.75 13.06 22.81
N THR A 389 15.77 11.76 22.89
CA THR A 389 16.64 11.05 23.83
C THR A 389 18.11 11.15 23.37
N LYS A 390 19.05 10.88 24.29
CA LYS A 390 20.48 10.84 23.94
C LYS A 390 20.79 9.84 22.83
N GLU A 391 20.10 8.70 22.83
CA GLU A 391 20.24 7.65 21.80
C GLU A 391 19.76 8.15 20.44
N GLU A 392 18.62 8.81 20.36
CA GLU A 392 18.07 9.37 19.12
C GLU A 392 18.94 10.48 18.53
N LEU A 393 19.49 11.37 19.40
CA LEU A 393 20.43 12.39 18.99
C LEU A 393 21.72 11.77 18.41
N LYS A 394 22.23 10.71 19.06
CA LYS A 394 23.39 9.98 18.56
C LYS A 394 23.10 9.32 17.22
N ASP A 395 21.92 8.72 17.05
CA ASP A 395 21.51 8.05 15.80
C ASP A 395 21.49 9.03 14.62
N TYR A 396 20.88 10.22 14.77
CA TYR A 396 20.91 11.25 13.73
C TYR A 396 22.33 11.61 13.33
N LYS A 397 23.20 11.94 14.30
CA LYS A 397 24.58 12.32 14.00
C LYS A 397 25.38 11.20 13.31
N THR A 398 25.24 9.98 13.81
CA THR A 398 25.94 8.82 13.26
C THR A 398 25.48 8.50 11.84
N LYS A 399 24.18 8.42 11.61
CA LYS A 399 23.65 8.09 10.28
C LYS A 399 23.87 9.20 9.25
N ASP A 400 23.79 10.46 9.64
CA ASP A 400 24.11 11.59 8.76
C ASP A 400 25.59 11.52 8.34
N SER A 401 26.51 11.18 9.25
CA SER A 401 27.93 10.98 8.92
C SER A 401 28.18 9.77 8.01
N ILE A 402 27.54 8.63 8.32
CA ILE A 402 27.63 7.41 7.50
C ILE A 402 27.08 7.68 6.09
N LYS A 403 26.01 8.44 5.96
CA LYS A 403 25.43 8.81 4.69
C LYS A 403 26.43 9.60 3.83
N MET A 404 27.10 10.61 4.40
CA MET A 404 28.13 11.36 3.66
C MET A 404 29.24 10.45 3.13
N VAL A 405 29.67 9.48 3.94
CA VAL A 405 30.66 8.48 3.50
C VAL A 405 30.11 7.61 2.36
N ARG A 406 28.88 7.10 2.51
CA ARG A 406 28.25 6.20 1.53
C ARG A 406 27.93 6.86 0.19
N GLU A 407 27.68 8.15 0.19
CA GLU A 407 27.47 8.94 -1.03
C GLU A 407 28.77 9.42 -1.68
N SER A 408 29.89 9.26 -0.99
CA SER A 408 31.19 9.64 -1.51
C SER A 408 31.64 8.75 -2.69
N LYS A 409 32.35 9.33 -3.65
CA LYS A 409 32.85 8.60 -4.81
C LYS A 409 33.73 7.41 -4.43
N PRO A 410 34.70 7.51 -3.48
CA PRO A 410 35.53 6.37 -3.09
C PRO A 410 34.73 5.18 -2.56
N TYR A 411 33.71 5.46 -1.72
CA TYR A 411 32.83 4.40 -1.19
C TYR A 411 32.00 3.75 -2.29
N LEU A 412 31.36 4.53 -3.16
CA LEU A 412 30.57 4.02 -4.27
C LEU A 412 31.39 3.21 -5.25
N ASP A 413 32.64 3.64 -5.53
CA ASP A 413 33.55 2.89 -6.38
C ASP A 413 33.97 1.56 -5.73
N SER A 414 34.20 1.52 -4.41
CA SER A 414 34.50 0.30 -3.66
C SER A 414 33.32 -0.70 -3.70
N ILE A 415 32.09 -0.23 -3.50
CA ILE A 415 30.88 -1.07 -3.62
C ILE A 415 30.73 -1.58 -5.06
N ASN A 416 30.92 -0.71 -6.06
CA ASN A 416 30.83 -1.11 -7.46
C ASN A 416 31.88 -2.19 -7.78
N LYS A 417 33.09 -2.10 -7.23
CA LYS A 417 34.16 -3.12 -7.42
C LYS A 417 33.73 -4.50 -6.90
N ILE A 418 32.95 -4.54 -5.82
CA ILE A 418 32.42 -5.79 -5.26
C ILE A 418 31.23 -6.31 -6.08
N GLN A 419 30.28 -5.44 -6.40
CA GLN A 419 29.04 -5.82 -7.08
C GLN A 419 29.25 -6.14 -8.57
N ASN A 420 30.24 -5.52 -9.22
CA ASN A 420 30.54 -5.73 -10.62
C ASN A 420 31.46 -6.96 -10.86
N LYS A 421 31.64 -7.83 -9.86
CA LYS A 421 32.38 -9.08 -10.07
C LYS A 421 31.53 -10.06 -10.86
N VAL A 422 32.03 -10.49 -11.99
CA VAL A 422 31.46 -11.57 -12.79
C VAL A 422 31.73 -12.90 -12.09
N ASN A 423 30.75 -13.76 -12.00
CA ASN A 423 30.86 -15.14 -11.51
C ASN A 423 30.51 -16.15 -12.61
N PHE A 424 30.84 -17.43 -12.43
CA PHE A 424 30.60 -18.48 -13.42
C PHE A 424 29.11 -18.72 -13.74
N LEU A 425 28.18 -18.33 -12.86
CA LEU A 425 26.73 -18.39 -13.06
C LEU A 425 26.18 -17.17 -13.82
N SER A 426 26.97 -16.12 -13.99
CA SER A 426 26.52 -14.90 -14.66
C SER A 426 25.96 -15.11 -16.07
N PRO A 427 26.48 -15.99 -16.92
CA PRO A 427 25.87 -16.26 -18.23
C PRO A 427 24.46 -16.92 -18.12
N ILE A 428 24.20 -17.64 -17.03
CA ILE A 428 22.92 -18.34 -16.80
C ILE A 428 21.91 -17.42 -16.11
N LEU A 429 22.34 -16.68 -15.07
CA LEU A 429 21.48 -15.87 -14.20
C LEU A 429 21.41 -14.39 -14.59
N GLY A 430 22.24 -13.96 -15.56
CA GLY A 430 22.39 -12.56 -15.92
C GLY A 430 23.46 -11.84 -15.10
N TYR A 431 23.86 -10.69 -15.62
CA TYR A 431 24.91 -9.85 -15.01
C TYR A 431 24.61 -8.38 -15.23
N THR A 432 24.82 -7.56 -14.20
CA THR A 432 24.70 -6.11 -14.32
C THR A 432 25.98 -5.43 -13.85
N TYR A 433 26.63 -4.72 -14.76
CA TYR A 433 27.69 -3.77 -14.45
C TYR A 433 27.08 -2.41 -14.12
N GLN A 434 27.41 -1.84 -12.97
CA GLN A 434 26.86 -0.55 -12.56
C GLN A 434 27.94 0.45 -12.15
N ASN A 435 27.66 1.72 -12.41
CA ASN A 435 28.39 2.85 -11.86
C ASN A 435 27.45 3.71 -11.04
N SER A 436 27.44 3.48 -9.73
CA SER A 436 26.50 4.13 -8.80
C SER A 436 26.73 5.63 -8.71
N PHE A 437 28.00 6.09 -8.77
CA PHE A 437 28.33 7.52 -8.74
C PHE A 437 27.82 8.26 -9.99
N LYS A 438 28.08 7.70 -11.19
CA LYS A 438 27.59 8.25 -12.46
C LYS A 438 26.12 7.87 -12.75
N LYS A 439 25.46 7.08 -11.90
CA LYS A 439 24.06 6.66 -11.98
C LYS A 439 23.68 5.99 -13.31
N TRP A 440 24.50 5.01 -13.77
CA TRP A 440 24.20 4.20 -14.95
C TRP A 440 24.51 2.72 -14.72
N SER A 441 23.86 1.87 -15.50
CA SER A 441 24.13 0.43 -15.51
C SER A 441 24.07 -0.14 -16.93
N LEU A 442 24.84 -1.23 -17.14
CA LEU A 442 24.80 -2.08 -18.32
C LEU A 442 24.46 -3.49 -17.85
N SER A 443 23.30 -3.99 -18.28
CA SER A 443 22.80 -5.32 -17.89
C SER A 443 22.87 -6.28 -19.06
N PHE A 444 23.25 -7.52 -18.77
CA PHE A 444 23.26 -8.67 -19.68
C PHE A 444 22.28 -9.68 -19.12
N ASP A 445 21.28 -10.07 -19.90
CA ASP A 445 20.24 -10.99 -19.48
C ASP A 445 20.80 -12.43 -19.44
N GLY A 446 20.35 -13.22 -18.48
CA GLY A 446 20.76 -14.61 -18.33
C GLY A 446 19.95 -15.55 -19.21
N LEU A 447 20.56 -16.64 -19.64
CA LEU A 447 19.88 -17.66 -20.48
C LEU A 447 18.59 -18.20 -19.85
N ILE A 448 18.50 -18.27 -18.53
CA ILE A 448 17.33 -18.82 -17.83
C ILE A 448 16.17 -17.83 -17.71
N GLU A 449 16.41 -16.54 -17.89
CA GLU A 449 15.42 -15.49 -17.64
C GLU A 449 14.20 -15.59 -18.58
N ASP A 450 14.45 -15.88 -19.85
CA ASP A 450 13.39 -16.09 -20.87
C ASP A 450 13.30 -17.53 -21.40
N PHE A 451 13.92 -18.49 -20.67
CA PHE A 451 13.90 -19.89 -21.08
C PHE A 451 12.48 -20.46 -21.05
N SER A 452 12.04 -21.03 -22.18
CA SER A 452 10.69 -21.58 -22.32
C SER A 452 10.63 -22.65 -23.42
N PHE A 453 9.44 -23.23 -23.62
CA PHE A 453 9.13 -24.19 -24.64
C PHE A 453 7.77 -23.96 -25.29
N ASN A 454 7.71 -24.06 -26.60
CA ASN A 454 6.49 -24.16 -27.37
C ASN A 454 6.74 -25.04 -28.61
N THR A 455 5.69 -25.49 -29.29
CA THR A 455 5.79 -26.42 -30.41
C THR A 455 6.34 -25.84 -31.72
N VAL A 456 6.47 -24.49 -31.80
CA VAL A 456 7.01 -23.79 -32.96
C VAL A 456 8.52 -23.57 -32.80
N GLN A 457 8.99 -23.07 -31.68
CA GLN A 457 10.39 -22.72 -31.46
C GLN A 457 11.17 -23.86 -30.80
N GLY A 458 10.45 -24.87 -30.25
CA GLY A 458 11.04 -25.84 -29.34
C GLY A 458 11.46 -25.16 -28.03
N PHE A 459 12.57 -25.62 -27.45
CA PHE A 459 13.22 -24.85 -26.39
C PHE A 459 13.77 -23.55 -26.99
N HIS A 460 13.53 -22.47 -26.31
CA HIS A 460 13.97 -21.13 -26.73
C HIS A 460 14.35 -20.30 -25.53
N SER A 461 15.25 -19.40 -25.75
CA SER A 461 15.66 -18.37 -24.78
C SER A 461 16.11 -17.11 -25.51
N SER A 462 16.35 -16.04 -24.77
CA SER A 462 16.93 -14.82 -25.33
C SER A 462 18.19 -14.39 -24.58
N LEU A 463 19.04 -13.65 -25.28
CA LEU A 463 20.20 -12.96 -24.74
C LEU A 463 20.04 -11.49 -25.05
N GLY A 464 20.06 -10.66 -24.00
CA GLY A 464 19.89 -9.24 -24.12
C GLY A 464 21.02 -8.46 -23.48
N VAL A 465 21.23 -7.25 -24.00
CA VAL A 465 22.07 -6.23 -23.39
C VAL A 465 21.29 -4.94 -23.29
N SER A 466 21.28 -4.33 -22.12
CA SER A 466 20.54 -3.09 -21.89
C SER A 466 21.37 -2.07 -21.10
N TYR A 467 21.28 -0.82 -21.52
CA TYR A 467 21.89 0.32 -20.85
C TYR A 467 20.83 1.19 -20.22
N PHE A 468 21.03 1.55 -18.96
CA PHE A 468 20.15 2.45 -18.21
C PHE A 468 20.94 3.64 -17.66
N LYS A 469 20.39 4.84 -17.78
CA LYS A 469 20.98 6.08 -17.26
C LYS A 469 19.95 6.93 -16.55
N ARG A 470 20.13 7.14 -15.22
CA ARG A 470 19.38 8.15 -14.48
C ARG A 470 20.07 9.50 -14.63
N GLN A 471 19.33 10.54 -15.00
CA GLN A 471 19.89 11.87 -15.23
C GLN A 471 19.79 12.78 -14.01
N ASN A 472 18.71 12.65 -13.20
CA ASN A 472 18.52 13.41 -11.97
C ASN A 472 17.61 12.67 -11.00
N ASP A 473 17.48 13.21 -9.77
CA ASP A 473 16.66 12.61 -8.72
C ASP A 473 15.16 12.89 -8.91
N LYS A 474 14.79 13.85 -9.78
CA LYS A 474 13.38 14.13 -10.16
C LYS A 474 12.81 13.10 -11.15
N GLY A 475 13.49 11.97 -11.34
CA GLY A 475 13.00 10.83 -12.11
C GLY A 475 13.21 10.88 -13.61
N LYS A 476 14.11 11.73 -14.10
CA LYS A 476 14.53 11.76 -15.50
C LYS A 476 15.51 10.63 -15.77
N TRP A 477 15.19 9.75 -16.72
CA TRP A 477 16.03 8.64 -17.12
C TRP A 477 15.80 8.24 -18.58
N TRP A 478 16.72 7.48 -19.13
CA TRP A 478 16.54 6.78 -20.39
C TRP A 478 17.20 5.39 -20.34
N SER A 479 16.69 4.47 -21.16
CA SER A 479 17.25 3.14 -21.37
C SER A 479 17.21 2.76 -22.83
N ALA A 480 18.18 1.97 -23.26
CA ALA A 480 18.20 1.36 -24.58
C ALA A 480 18.71 -0.08 -24.44
N GLY A 481 18.23 -0.99 -25.28
CA GLY A 481 18.68 -2.36 -25.26
C GLY A 481 18.50 -3.07 -26.59
N LEU A 482 19.23 -4.16 -26.72
CA LEU A 482 19.18 -5.12 -27.81
C LEU A 482 18.94 -6.50 -27.19
N ASP A 483 18.09 -7.30 -27.79
CA ASP A 483 17.80 -8.67 -27.37
C ASP A 483 17.76 -9.57 -28.59
N VAL A 484 18.28 -10.79 -28.47
CA VAL A 484 18.23 -11.79 -29.54
C VAL A 484 17.65 -13.08 -28.98
N ALA A 485 16.40 -13.40 -29.35
CA ALA A 485 15.77 -14.66 -29.02
C ALA A 485 16.16 -15.73 -30.06
N TYR A 486 16.39 -16.96 -29.62
CA TYR A 486 16.71 -18.08 -30.48
C TYR A 486 15.89 -19.32 -30.14
N GLY A 487 15.25 -19.91 -31.13
CA GLY A 487 14.53 -21.16 -31.01
C GLY A 487 15.37 -22.33 -31.52
N LEU A 488 15.51 -23.39 -30.71
CA LEU A 488 16.33 -24.56 -31.07
C LEU A 488 15.70 -25.42 -32.17
N SER A 489 14.37 -25.46 -32.25
CA SER A 489 13.72 -26.31 -33.23
C SER A 489 13.50 -25.60 -34.57
N ASP A 490 13.08 -24.36 -34.59
CA ASP A 490 12.89 -23.59 -35.82
C ASP A 490 14.22 -22.94 -36.33
N LYS A 491 15.28 -22.99 -35.53
CA LYS A 491 16.65 -22.51 -35.83
C LYS A 491 16.69 -21.05 -36.30
N LYS A 492 15.80 -20.22 -35.75
CA LYS A 492 15.69 -18.81 -36.11
C LYS A 492 16.15 -17.89 -34.97
N ALA A 493 17.01 -16.94 -35.33
CA ALA A 493 17.36 -15.79 -34.47
C ALA A 493 16.41 -14.63 -34.73
N ARG A 494 15.94 -14.04 -33.63
CA ARG A 494 14.96 -12.93 -33.64
C ARG A 494 15.50 -11.75 -32.85
N PRO A 495 16.24 -10.85 -33.53
CA PRO A 495 16.74 -9.65 -32.89
C PRO A 495 15.63 -8.60 -32.66
N THR A 496 15.65 -7.97 -31.50
CA THR A 496 14.81 -6.81 -31.18
C THR A 496 15.62 -5.72 -30.50
N PHE A 497 15.20 -4.48 -30.65
CA PHE A 497 15.77 -3.34 -29.97
C PHE A 497 14.69 -2.52 -29.28
N TYR A 498 15.09 -1.77 -28.25
CA TYR A 498 14.22 -0.78 -27.65
C TYR A 498 14.98 0.45 -27.17
N TYR A 499 14.28 1.58 -27.14
CA TYR A 499 14.67 2.81 -26.47
C TYR A 499 13.49 3.34 -25.67
N SER A 500 13.73 3.77 -24.44
CA SER A 500 12.71 4.37 -23.58
C SER A 500 13.27 5.55 -22.82
N ARG A 501 12.49 6.63 -22.73
CA ARG A 501 12.86 7.85 -22.00
C ARG A 501 11.70 8.36 -21.17
N LYS A 502 12.00 8.72 -19.92
CA LYS A 502 11.08 9.37 -18.99
C LYS A 502 11.64 10.72 -18.57
N TRP A 503 10.78 11.75 -18.49
CA TRP A 503 11.24 13.11 -18.22
C TRP A 503 11.06 13.57 -16.77
N ASN A 504 10.05 13.09 -16.03
CA ASN A 504 9.82 13.46 -14.63
C ASN A 504 8.98 12.43 -13.87
N ASN A 505 8.84 12.62 -12.55
CA ASN A 505 8.02 11.79 -11.67
C ASN A 505 6.64 12.41 -11.33
N ILE A 506 6.28 13.55 -11.94
CA ILE A 506 5.01 14.24 -11.66
C ILE A 506 3.94 13.76 -12.64
N SER A 507 4.00 14.18 -13.90
CA SER A 507 3.11 13.70 -14.97
C SER A 507 3.60 12.41 -15.63
N LYS A 508 4.85 12.00 -15.36
CA LYS A 508 5.51 10.74 -15.81
C LYS A 508 5.49 10.56 -17.33
N PRO A 509 5.77 11.59 -18.15
CA PRO A 509 5.77 11.46 -19.58
C PRO A 509 6.85 10.48 -20.02
N ARG A 510 6.45 9.49 -20.81
CA ARG A 510 7.32 8.43 -21.30
C ARG A 510 7.17 8.24 -22.80
N PHE A 511 8.29 8.31 -23.48
CA PHE A 511 8.44 7.92 -24.88
C PHE A 511 9.05 6.53 -24.95
N TYR A 512 8.66 5.74 -25.94
CA TYR A 512 9.33 4.49 -26.26
C TYR A 512 9.36 4.25 -27.77
N LEU A 513 10.43 3.62 -28.20
CA LEU A 513 10.67 3.13 -29.55
C LEU A 513 11.11 1.68 -29.42
N SER A 514 10.58 0.78 -30.23
CA SER A 514 11.04 -0.62 -30.30
C SER A 514 10.85 -1.19 -31.68
N GLY A 515 11.64 -2.19 -32.05
CA GLY A 515 11.51 -2.84 -33.35
C GLY A 515 12.36 -4.11 -33.42
N GLY A 516 12.22 -4.82 -34.53
CA GLY A 516 12.93 -6.07 -34.80
C GLY A 516 12.01 -7.20 -35.19
N ILE A 517 12.48 -8.43 -34.96
CA ILE A 517 11.74 -9.66 -35.24
C ILE A 517 11.39 -10.33 -33.92
N THR A 518 10.12 -10.70 -33.73
CA THR A 518 9.67 -11.38 -32.51
C THR A 518 8.53 -12.35 -32.81
N THR A 519 8.22 -13.22 -31.85
CA THR A 519 6.97 -13.99 -31.87
C THR A 519 5.93 -13.32 -30.97
N ALA A 520 4.68 -13.35 -31.40
CA ALA A 520 3.54 -12.83 -30.65
C ALA A 520 2.44 -13.89 -30.53
N GLN A 521 1.77 -13.95 -29.38
CA GLN A 521 0.62 -14.83 -29.19
C GLN A 521 -0.61 -14.28 -29.94
N PHE A 522 -1.44 -15.17 -30.49
CA PHE A 522 -2.67 -14.75 -31.17
C PHE A 522 -3.61 -13.96 -30.26
N ASN A 523 -3.75 -14.36 -28.98
CA ASN A 523 -4.48 -13.59 -27.99
C ASN A 523 -3.54 -12.66 -27.22
N GLY A 524 -3.20 -11.53 -27.80
CA GLY A 524 -2.36 -10.50 -27.14
C GLY A 524 -3.01 -9.85 -25.92
N ARG A 525 -4.34 -9.98 -25.72
CA ARG A 525 -5.08 -9.46 -24.55
C ARG A 525 -5.02 -10.37 -23.33
N ASN A 526 -4.77 -11.64 -23.54
CA ASN A 526 -4.60 -12.65 -22.49
C ASN A 526 -3.45 -13.60 -22.82
N PRO A 527 -2.21 -13.10 -22.79
CA PRO A 527 -1.06 -13.94 -23.11
C PRO A 527 -0.90 -15.04 -22.05
N ILE A 528 -0.72 -16.26 -22.52
CA ILE A 528 -0.45 -17.42 -21.67
C ILE A 528 0.98 -17.31 -21.16
N LYS A 529 1.19 -17.55 -19.87
CA LYS A 529 2.53 -17.47 -19.25
C LYS A 529 3.44 -18.57 -19.81
N LYS A 530 4.65 -18.20 -20.21
CA LYS A 530 5.63 -19.12 -20.81
C LYS A 530 5.94 -20.32 -19.91
N LEU A 531 6.14 -20.10 -18.59
CA LEU A 531 6.41 -21.17 -17.63
C LEU A 531 5.26 -22.16 -17.50
N ASP A 532 4.01 -21.68 -17.45
CA ASP A 532 2.83 -22.55 -17.35
C ASP A 532 2.71 -23.42 -18.61
N ASN A 533 2.94 -22.82 -19.78
CA ASN A 533 2.93 -23.55 -21.05
C ASN A 533 4.08 -24.57 -21.15
N LEU A 534 5.30 -24.21 -20.73
CA LEU A 534 6.46 -25.09 -20.70
C LEU A 534 6.16 -26.35 -19.88
N ILE A 535 5.68 -26.21 -18.65
CA ILE A 535 5.36 -27.33 -17.76
C ILE A 535 4.30 -28.23 -18.42
N ARG A 536 3.21 -27.68 -18.92
CA ARG A 536 2.11 -28.44 -19.49
C ARG A 536 2.47 -29.08 -20.81
N SER A 537 3.21 -28.39 -21.65
CA SER A 537 3.66 -28.96 -22.91
C SER A 537 4.56 -30.18 -22.68
N LEU A 538 5.56 -30.03 -21.81
CA LEU A 538 6.54 -31.10 -21.59
C LEU A 538 5.99 -32.27 -20.77
N THR A 539 5.05 -32.05 -19.83
CA THR A 539 4.54 -33.09 -18.93
C THR A 539 3.22 -33.71 -19.38
N ARG A 540 2.41 -33.00 -20.21
CA ARG A 540 1.06 -33.41 -20.59
C ARG A 540 0.75 -33.29 -22.08
N ARG A 541 1.70 -32.85 -22.90
CA ARG A 541 1.54 -32.53 -24.33
C ARG A 541 0.44 -31.51 -24.62
N LEU A 542 0.25 -30.56 -23.75
CA LEU A 542 -0.75 -29.48 -23.86
C LEU A 542 -0.03 -28.15 -24.16
N ASN A 543 0.15 -27.82 -25.45
CA ASN A 543 0.70 -26.53 -25.87
C ASN A 543 -0.43 -25.53 -26.13
N TYR A 544 -0.70 -24.65 -25.17
CA TYR A 544 -1.73 -23.64 -25.30
C TYR A 544 -1.23 -22.35 -25.99
N ILE A 545 0.08 -22.11 -25.98
CA ILE A 545 0.66 -20.95 -26.67
C ILE A 545 0.64 -21.18 -28.16
N LYS A 546 -0.15 -20.38 -28.88
CA LYS A 546 -0.21 -20.32 -30.33
C LYS A 546 0.32 -18.98 -30.80
N ILE A 547 1.29 -18.94 -31.68
CA ILE A 547 2.10 -17.77 -32.00
C ILE A 547 2.25 -17.56 -33.53
N TYR A 548 2.55 -16.30 -33.85
CA TYR A 548 2.96 -15.86 -35.17
C TYR A 548 4.24 -15.04 -35.10
N GLU A 549 4.99 -14.93 -36.19
CA GLU A 549 6.16 -14.07 -36.29
C GLU A 549 5.75 -12.65 -36.67
N LYS A 550 6.44 -11.68 -36.12
CA LYS A 550 6.20 -10.26 -36.39
C LYS A 550 7.53 -9.53 -36.54
N GLU A 551 7.73 -8.95 -37.73
CA GLU A 551 8.79 -7.98 -37.99
C GLU A 551 8.19 -6.60 -37.86
N PHE A 552 8.69 -5.76 -36.94
CA PHE A 552 7.94 -4.56 -36.57
C PHE A 552 8.83 -3.38 -36.17
N VAL A 553 8.27 -2.19 -36.29
CA VAL A 553 8.74 -0.96 -35.64
C VAL A 553 7.55 -0.33 -34.93
N ARG A 554 7.74 0.04 -33.67
CA ARG A 554 6.73 0.67 -32.85
C ARG A 554 7.28 1.90 -32.14
N ILE A 555 6.52 3.00 -32.20
CA ILE A 555 6.74 4.23 -31.45
C ILE A 555 5.55 4.47 -30.52
N GLY A 556 5.78 4.99 -29.34
CA GLY A 556 4.68 5.32 -28.44
C GLY A 556 5.01 6.37 -27.40
N TYR A 557 3.94 6.92 -26.83
CA TYR A 557 3.96 7.96 -25.82
C TYR A 557 2.90 7.70 -24.77
N SER A 558 3.19 8.01 -23.50
CA SER A 558 2.22 7.95 -22.42
C SER A 558 2.50 9.02 -21.37
N GLU A 559 1.43 9.58 -20.77
CA GLU A 559 1.52 10.64 -19.75
C GLU A 559 0.24 10.71 -18.92
N GLU A 560 0.35 11.09 -17.66
CA GLU A 560 -0.76 11.58 -16.86
C GLU A 560 -0.98 13.07 -17.19
N ILE A 561 -1.78 13.34 -18.22
CA ILE A 561 -2.00 14.71 -18.74
C ILE A 561 -2.76 15.61 -17.76
N ARG A 562 -3.55 15.02 -16.87
CA ARG A 562 -4.25 15.66 -15.78
C ARG A 562 -4.38 14.68 -14.64
N ASN A 563 -4.54 15.15 -13.41
CA ASN A 563 -4.70 14.25 -12.25
C ASN A 563 -5.82 13.23 -12.48
N GLY A 564 -5.47 11.94 -12.47
CA GLY A 564 -6.38 10.82 -12.75
C GLY A 564 -6.77 10.64 -14.21
N VAL A 565 -6.14 11.36 -15.16
CA VAL A 565 -6.35 11.19 -16.59
C VAL A 565 -5.05 10.78 -17.25
N TYR A 566 -4.95 9.51 -17.62
CA TYR A 566 -3.78 8.91 -18.25
C TYR A 566 -4.04 8.74 -19.74
N PHE A 567 -3.17 9.31 -20.54
CA PHE A 567 -3.18 9.18 -22.00
C PHE A 567 -2.09 8.20 -22.43
N SER A 568 -2.36 7.42 -23.46
CA SER A 568 -1.36 6.60 -24.15
C SER A 568 -1.66 6.54 -25.64
N SER A 569 -0.60 6.57 -26.44
CA SER A 569 -0.70 6.39 -27.89
C SER A 569 0.47 5.55 -28.38
N SER A 570 0.23 4.71 -29.38
CA SER A 570 1.28 3.97 -30.07
C SER A 570 0.92 3.72 -31.53
N LEU A 571 1.95 3.83 -32.38
CA LEU A 571 1.87 3.46 -33.78
C LEU A 571 2.88 2.34 -34.03
N GLU A 572 2.41 1.23 -34.59
CA GLU A 572 3.21 0.07 -35.00
C GLU A 572 3.02 -0.16 -36.48
N TYR A 573 4.11 -0.40 -37.22
CA TYR A 573 4.09 -0.99 -38.55
C TYR A 573 4.72 -2.37 -38.45
N ALA A 574 4.04 -3.39 -38.98
CA ALA A 574 4.48 -4.78 -38.83
C ALA A 574 4.21 -5.60 -40.09
N ASN A 575 5.15 -6.48 -40.44
CA ASN A 575 4.93 -7.62 -41.29
C ASN A 575 4.66 -8.85 -40.42
N ARG A 576 3.52 -9.50 -40.59
CA ARG A 576 3.04 -10.65 -39.83
C ARG A 576 3.09 -11.91 -40.64
N LYS A 577 3.78 -12.96 -40.15
CA LYS A 577 4.00 -14.23 -40.83
C LYS A 577 3.43 -15.39 -40.04
N PRO A 578 2.71 -16.34 -40.67
CA PRO A 578 2.24 -17.55 -40.02
C PRO A 578 3.44 -18.42 -39.63
N LEU A 579 3.31 -19.16 -38.54
CA LEU A 579 4.27 -20.14 -38.06
C LEU A 579 3.58 -21.50 -37.89
N PHE A 580 4.33 -22.58 -38.07
CA PHE A 580 3.87 -23.93 -37.95
C PHE A 580 4.68 -24.68 -36.88
N ASN A 581 4.12 -25.78 -36.35
CA ASN A 581 4.85 -26.62 -35.41
C ASN A 581 6.09 -27.23 -36.09
N THR A 582 7.21 -27.19 -35.38
CA THR A 582 8.50 -27.75 -35.84
C THR A 582 8.96 -28.91 -34.95
N THR A 583 8.28 -29.15 -33.80
CA THR A 583 8.68 -30.19 -32.85
C THR A 583 7.48 -30.84 -32.16
N ASN A 584 7.62 -32.15 -31.90
CA ASN A 584 6.71 -32.94 -31.07
C ASN A 584 7.36 -33.39 -29.73
N TYR A 585 8.49 -32.78 -29.36
CA TYR A 585 9.24 -33.17 -28.18
C TYR A 585 8.44 -32.98 -26.89
N SER A 586 8.48 -33.99 -25.99
CA SER A 586 7.84 -33.97 -24.68
C SER A 586 8.53 -34.96 -23.75
N PHE A 587 8.49 -34.74 -22.42
CA PHE A 587 8.89 -35.69 -21.39
C PHE A 587 7.78 -36.73 -21.10
N ALA A 588 6.53 -36.44 -21.47
CA ALA A 588 5.44 -37.37 -21.29
C ALA A 588 5.69 -38.64 -22.10
N ARG A 589 5.59 -39.84 -21.45
CA ARG A 589 5.79 -41.12 -22.10
C ARG A 589 4.89 -41.28 -23.34
N GLN A 590 5.44 -41.85 -24.39
CA GLN A 590 4.79 -42.03 -25.70
C GLN A 590 3.58 -42.99 -25.73
N SER A 591 3.08 -43.45 -24.55
CA SER A 591 1.89 -44.32 -24.49
C SER A 591 0.59 -43.65 -24.94
N ARG A 592 0.61 -42.30 -25.10
CA ARG A 592 -0.41 -41.56 -25.82
C ARG A 592 0.21 -41.08 -27.13
N ASN A 593 -0.11 -41.74 -28.23
CA ASN A 593 0.29 -41.33 -29.58
C ASN A 593 -0.34 -40.02 -30.07
N ASP A 594 -0.93 -39.25 -29.19
CA ASP A 594 -1.58 -37.98 -29.55
C ASP A 594 -0.50 -36.91 -29.82
N PRO A 595 -0.40 -36.41 -31.05
CA PRO A 595 0.49 -35.29 -31.36
C PRO A 595 0.03 -34.04 -30.60
N TYR A 596 0.90 -33.04 -30.50
CA TYR A 596 0.45 -31.71 -30.12
C TYR A 596 -0.59 -31.18 -31.11
N THR A 597 -1.53 -30.39 -30.66
CA THR A 597 -2.43 -29.64 -31.57
C THR A 597 -1.61 -28.68 -32.44
N SER A 598 -2.07 -28.45 -33.66
CA SER A 598 -1.41 -27.54 -34.60
C SER A 598 -1.26 -26.12 -34.02
N ASN A 599 -0.40 -25.29 -34.61
CA ASN A 599 -0.30 -23.89 -34.25
C ASN A 599 -1.53 -23.05 -34.69
N ASN A 600 -2.41 -23.62 -35.52
CA ASN A 600 -3.71 -23.06 -35.86
C ASN A 600 -4.73 -23.39 -34.74
N PRO A 601 -5.16 -22.43 -33.90
CA PRO A 601 -6.10 -22.73 -32.82
C PRO A 601 -7.52 -23.03 -33.30
N LEU A 602 -7.88 -22.73 -34.56
CA LEU A 602 -9.20 -23.01 -35.14
C LEU A 602 -9.29 -24.38 -35.82
N GLU A 603 -8.15 -24.93 -36.23
CA GLU A 603 -8.04 -26.25 -36.84
C GLU A 603 -6.92 -27.03 -36.13
N PRO A 604 -7.16 -27.54 -34.92
CA PRO A 604 -6.12 -28.15 -34.10
C PRO A 604 -5.48 -29.42 -34.71
N ASP A 605 -6.16 -30.07 -35.61
CA ASP A 605 -5.68 -31.29 -36.27
C ASP A 605 -5.07 -31.06 -37.67
N ASN A 606 -5.10 -29.80 -38.15
CA ASN A 606 -4.56 -29.43 -39.46
C ASN A 606 -3.22 -28.69 -39.29
N PHE A 607 -2.11 -29.41 -39.57
CA PHE A 607 -0.75 -28.89 -39.36
C PHE A 607 -0.21 -28.05 -40.53
N THR A 608 -0.93 -27.95 -41.59
CA THR A 608 -0.54 -27.20 -42.80
C THR A 608 -1.35 -25.94 -43.04
N SER A 609 -2.46 -25.77 -42.32
CA SER A 609 -3.28 -24.59 -42.38
C SER A 609 -2.82 -23.48 -41.41
N SER A 610 -3.11 -22.25 -41.74
CA SER A 610 -2.87 -21.06 -40.92
C SER A 610 -4.15 -20.22 -40.81
N VAL A 611 -4.32 -19.56 -39.68
CA VAL A 611 -5.49 -18.70 -39.41
C VAL A 611 -5.44 -17.35 -40.13
N PHE A 612 -4.37 -17.03 -40.83
CA PHE A 612 -4.18 -15.79 -41.58
C PHE A 612 -3.09 -15.97 -42.66
N THR A 613 -3.08 -15.11 -43.62
CA THR A 613 -2.03 -15.01 -44.65
C THR A 613 -1.00 -13.96 -44.24
N GLU A 614 0.25 -14.13 -44.70
CA GLU A 614 1.29 -13.09 -44.48
C GLU A 614 0.80 -11.76 -45.01
N HIS A 615 1.01 -10.69 -44.23
CA HIS A 615 0.61 -9.34 -44.60
C HIS A 615 1.35 -8.28 -43.78
N LYS A 616 1.48 -7.11 -44.36
CA LYS A 616 1.95 -5.87 -43.70
C LYS A 616 0.77 -5.06 -43.25
N ILE A 617 0.90 -4.38 -42.10
CA ILE A 617 -0.18 -3.60 -41.52
C ILE A 617 0.34 -2.55 -40.56
N ALA A 618 -0.26 -1.36 -40.58
CA ALA A 618 -0.06 -0.34 -39.56
C ALA A 618 -1.16 -0.42 -38.49
N THR A 619 -0.79 -0.28 -37.22
CA THR A 619 -1.72 -0.30 -36.10
C THR A 619 -1.52 0.93 -35.23
N LEU A 620 -2.53 1.81 -35.16
CA LEU A 620 -2.59 2.94 -34.23
C LEU A 620 -3.46 2.54 -33.02
N ASN A 621 -2.92 2.69 -31.82
CA ASN A 621 -3.69 2.58 -30.59
C ASN A 621 -3.68 3.93 -29.86
N VAL A 622 -4.85 4.41 -29.44
CA VAL A 622 -5.03 5.61 -28.63
C VAL A 622 -5.90 5.25 -27.44
N GLY A 623 -5.38 5.41 -26.26
CA GLY A 623 -6.06 5.04 -25.02
C GLY A 623 -6.12 6.18 -24.00
N ALA A 624 -7.21 6.24 -23.26
CA ALA A 624 -7.39 7.12 -22.12
C ALA A 624 -7.94 6.33 -20.93
N THR A 625 -7.32 6.51 -19.77
CA THR A 625 -7.81 5.95 -18.51
C THR A 625 -8.20 7.10 -17.59
N PHE A 626 -9.43 7.06 -17.08
CA PHE A 626 -9.99 8.03 -16.16
C PHE A 626 -10.16 7.36 -14.79
N ILE A 627 -9.46 7.86 -13.77
CA ILE A 627 -9.63 7.46 -12.38
C ILE A 627 -10.38 8.60 -11.69
N PHE A 628 -11.70 8.45 -11.60
CA PHE A 628 -12.55 9.48 -11.03
C PHE A 628 -12.25 9.68 -9.54
N GLY A 629 -12.22 10.94 -9.11
CA GLY A 629 -11.97 11.26 -7.71
C GLY A 629 -10.55 11.00 -7.21
N GLN A 630 -9.58 10.76 -8.10
CA GLN A 630 -8.18 10.46 -7.78
C GLN A 630 -7.58 11.51 -6.85
N ASN A 631 -7.27 11.10 -5.63
CA ASN A 631 -6.46 11.90 -4.72
C ASN A 631 -4.98 11.64 -4.96
N TYR A 632 -4.13 12.61 -4.59
CA TYR A 632 -2.69 12.46 -4.72
C TYR A 632 -1.90 13.14 -3.59
N LEU A 633 -0.66 12.71 -3.45
CA LEU A 633 0.33 13.19 -2.50
C LEU A 633 1.44 13.88 -3.30
N SER A 634 1.75 15.12 -2.97
CA SER A 634 2.86 15.87 -3.57
C SER A 634 4.07 15.82 -2.67
N TYR A 635 5.12 15.16 -3.14
CA TYR A 635 6.46 15.19 -2.55
C TYR A 635 7.36 16.16 -3.31
N PRO A 636 8.48 16.61 -2.74
CA PRO A 636 9.37 17.58 -3.40
C PRO A 636 9.89 17.13 -4.78
N ASP A 637 10.00 15.82 -5.00
CA ASP A 637 10.59 15.24 -6.22
C ASP A 637 9.61 14.39 -7.05
N ARG A 638 8.38 14.15 -6.55
CA ARG A 638 7.44 13.21 -7.18
C ARG A 638 6.00 13.42 -6.73
N LYS A 639 5.09 12.91 -7.53
CA LYS A 639 3.67 12.77 -7.21
C LYS A 639 3.32 11.30 -7.03
N PHE A 640 2.60 10.97 -5.95
CA PHE A 640 1.98 9.67 -5.74
C PHE A 640 0.47 9.78 -5.80
N ASN A 641 -0.14 8.99 -6.66
CA ASN A 641 -1.58 8.88 -6.71
C ASN A 641 -2.05 7.89 -5.63
N VAL A 642 -3.08 8.28 -4.87
CA VAL A 642 -3.66 7.41 -3.85
C VAL A 642 -4.41 6.29 -4.57
N SER A 643 -4.08 5.02 -4.27
CA SER A 643 -4.63 3.86 -4.97
C SER A 643 -6.13 3.64 -4.74
N GLU A 644 -6.67 4.15 -3.62
CA GLU A 644 -8.08 4.01 -3.28
C GLU A 644 -8.91 5.15 -3.84
N SER A 645 -9.60 4.91 -4.95
CA SER A 645 -10.68 5.77 -5.40
C SER A 645 -12.03 5.18 -4.94
N LYS A 646 -12.88 6.03 -4.34
CA LYS A 646 -14.27 5.66 -4.03
C LYS A 646 -15.16 5.60 -5.26
N LEU A 647 -14.63 5.89 -6.42
CA LEU A 647 -15.33 5.93 -7.69
C LEU A 647 -14.66 4.96 -8.66
N PRO A 648 -15.40 4.46 -9.66
CA PRO A 648 -14.84 3.52 -10.63
C PRO A 648 -13.73 4.14 -11.48
N SER A 649 -12.92 3.29 -12.10
CA SER A 649 -12.02 3.67 -13.17
C SER A 649 -12.60 3.30 -14.53
N LEU A 650 -12.55 4.23 -15.49
CA LEU A 650 -12.98 4.04 -16.87
C LEU A 650 -11.74 4.02 -17.77
N ASN A 651 -11.57 2.96 -18.54
CA ASN A 651 -10.59 2.89 -19.63
C ASN A 651 -11.32 2.86 -20.97
N VAL A 652 -10.90 3.71 -21.90
CA VAL A 652 -11.40 3.72 -23.27
C VAL A 652 -10.19 3.62 -24.20
N ASN A 653 -10.26 2.75 -25.19
CA ASN A 653 -9.20 2.56 -26.15
C ASN A 653 -9.78 2.46 -27.58
N TYR A 654 -9.19 3.22 -28.49
CA TYR A 654 -9.44 3.16 -29.92
C TYR A 654 -8.23 2.51 -30.59
N ARG A 655 -8.47 1.48 -31.40
CA ARG A 655 -7.47 0.82 -32.24
C ARG A 655 -7.89 0.93 -33.70
N LYS A 656 -6.99 1.45 -34.52
CA LYS A 656 -7.14 1.48 -35.97
C LYS A 656 -6.04 0.66 -36.60
N THR A 657 -6.43 -0.31 -37.45
CA THR A 657 -5.51 -0.99 -38.37
C THR A 657 -5.73 -0.44 -39.77
N PHE A 658 -4.66 -0.14 -40.51
CA PHE A 658 -4.72 0.50 -41.82
C PHE A 658 -3.46 0.22 -42.65
N GLY A 659 -3.54 0.50 -43.97
CA GLY A 659 -2.40 0.30 -44.85
C GLY A 659 -1.98 -1.17 -44.98
N ALA A 660 -2.91 -2.10 -44.78
CA ALA A 660 -2.65 -3.50 -45.00
C ALA A 660 -2.53 -3.82 -46.50
N ASP A 661 -1.65 -4.74 -46.86
CA ASP A 661 -1.51 -5.26 -48.25
C ASP A 661 -2.84 -5.81 -48.75
N ASN A 662 -3.61 -6.49 -47.87
CA ASN A 662 -5.00 -6.83 -48.09
C ASN A 662 -5.88 -5.83 -47.31
N SER A 663 -6.63 -4.99 -48.01
CA SER A 663 -7.48 -3.96 -47.42
C SER A 663 -8.59 -4.49 -46.48
N GLU A 664 -8.92 -5.77 -46.55
CA GLU A 664 -9.89 -6.43 -45.68
C GLU A 664 -9.41 -6.51 -44.24
N PHE A 665 -8.10 -6.49 -43.99
CA PHE A 665 -7.48 -6.46 -42.64
C PHE A 665 -7.55 -5.11 -41.99
N ASN A 666 -7.94 -4.05 -42.68
CA ASN A 666 -8.14 -2.73 -42.08
C ASN A 666 -9.41 -2.74 -41.23
N ALA A 667 -9.29 -2.19 -40.01
CA ALA A 667 -10.39 -2.18 -39.05
C ALA A 667 -10.30 -1.00 -38.09
N ASP A 668 -11.44 -0.58 -37.59
CA ASP A 668 -11.59 0.41 -36.53
C ASP A 668 -12.32 -0.25 -35.35
N LEU A 669 -11.69 -0.25 -34.18
CA LEU A 669 -12.20 -0.90 -32.98
C LEU A 669 -12.21 0.08 -31.80
N ILE A 670 -13.34 0.18 -31.12
CA ILE A 670 -13.44 0.86 -29.81
C ILE A 670 -13.65 -0.20 -28.72
N THR A 671 -12.94 -0.06 -27.62
CA THR A 671 -13.16 -0.85 -26.40
C THR A 671 -13.25 0.06 -25.20
N ALA A 672 -14.13 -0.29 -24.24
CA ALA A 672 -14.26 0.39 -22.99
C ALA A 672 -14.31 -0.60 -21.83
N SER A 673 -13.81 -0.22 -20.66
CA SER A 673 -13.96 -1.00 -19.45
C SER A 673 -14.14 -0.12 -18.23
N LEU A 674 -15.04 -0.54 -17.33
CA LEU A 674 -15.37 0.14 -16.07
C LEU A 674 -15.16 -0.85 -14.93
N LYS A 675 -14.30 -0.52 -13.97
CA LYS A 675 -14.02 -1.40 -12.83
C LYS A 675 -13.93 -0.64 -11.51
N GLN A 676 -14.29 -1.34 -10.43
CA GLN A 676 -14.11 -0.82 -9.08
C GLN A 676 -14.04 -1.95 -8.06
N ASP A 677 -13.25 -1.71 -7.00
CA ASP A 677 -13.28 -2.45 -5.73
C ASP A 677 -14.00 -1.58 -4.70
N VAL A 678 -15.10 -2.09 -4.14
CA VAL A 678 -15.94 -1.40 -3.16
C VAL A 678 -15.77 -2.06 -1.80
N LYS A 679 -15.18 -1.35 -0.86
CA LYS A 679 -15.08 -1.81 0.54
C LYS A 679 -16.42 -1.56 1.25
N ALA A 680 -17.17 -2.62 1.56
CA ALA A 680 -18.48 -2.58 2.21
C ALA A 680 -18.37 -2.66 3.74
N GLY A 681 -17.38 -2.00 4.35
CA GLY A 681 -17.14 -2.02 5.79
C GLY A 681 -16.99 -3.44 6.34
N ASN A 682 -17.81 -3.80 7.33
CA ASN A 682 -17.76 -5.12 7.97
C ASN A 682 -18.36 -6.25 7.11
N TYR A 683 -19.09 -5.91 6.05
CA TYR A 683 -19.75 -6.89 5.16
C TYR A 683 -18.80 -7.45 4.10
N GLY A 684 -17.58 -6.91 3.99
CA GLY A 684 -16.55 -7.42 3.08
C GLY A 684 -16.22 -6.50 1.92
N GLU A 685 -15.86 -7.10 0.79
CA GLU A 685 -15.39 -6.38 -0.40
C GLU A 685 -16.15 -6.86 -1.63
N PHE A 686 -16.65 -5.92 -2.42
CA PHE A 686 -17.36 -6.19 -3.67
C PHE A 686 -16.55 -5.65 -4.84
N PHE A 687 -16.25 -6.51 -5.80
CA PHE A 687 -15.58 -6.18 -7.05
C PHE A 687 -16.57 -6.26 -8.21
N TYR A 688 -16.51 -5.29 -9.11
CA TYR A 688 -17.15 -5.42 -10.42
C TYR A 688 -16.26 -4.92 -11.55
N HIS A 689 -16.43 -5.54 -12.72
CA HIS A 689 -15.72 -5.17 -13.94
C HIS A 689 -16.62 -5.39 -15.15
N PHE A 690 -17.00 -4.31 -15.80
CA PHE A 690 -17.69 -4.32 -17.09
C PHE A 690 -16.68 -4.07 -18.20
N ARG A 691 -16.75 -4.81 -19.28
CA ARG A 691 -15.98 -4.57 -20.49
C ARG A 691 -16.89 -4.71 -21.71
N GLY A 692 -16.62 -3.87 -22.71
CA GLY A 692 -17.28 -3.97 -24.00
C GLY A 692 -16.36 -3.54 -25.11
N GLY A 693 -16.67 -3.97 -26.30
CA GLY A 693 -15.96 -3.56 -27.49
C GLY A 693 -16.79 -3.78 -28.74
N MET A 694 -16.59 -2.91 -29.71
CA MET A 694 -17.25 -3.04 -31.00
C MET A 694 -16.35 -2.56 -32.13
N PHE A 695 -16.42 -3.24 -33.22
CA PHE A 695 -15.86 -2.77 -34.48
C PHE A 695 -16.78 -1.75 -35.13
N LEU A 696 -16.22 -0.59 -35.45
CA LEU A 696 -16.92 0.47 -36.21
C LEU A 696 -16.83 0.19 -37.72
N LYS A 697 -15.69 -0.39 -38.12
CA LYS A 697 -15.43 -0.78 -39.49
C LYS A 697 -14.59 -2.06 -39.45
N ASN A 698 -15.03 -3.08 -40.17
CA ASN A 698 -14.34 -4.33 -40.38
C ASN A 698 -14.85 -5.04 -41.61
N LYS A 699 -14.06 -5.93 -42.14
CA LYS A 699 -14.44 -6.94 -43.13
C LYS A 699 -13.89 -8.30 -42.64
N ASN A 700 -12.92 -8.84 -43.32
CA ASN A 700 -12.35 -10.14 -43.01
C ASN A 700 -11.00 -9.99 -42.31
N ILE A 701 -11.04 -9.46 -41.07
CA ILE A 701 -9.84 -9.14 -40.32
C ILE A 701 -9.05 -10.36 -39.90
N ALA A 702 -7.72 -10.18 -39.72
CA ALA A 702 -6.84 -11.26 -39.27
C ALA A 702 -7.22 -11.75 -37.85
N PHE A 703 -7.05 -13.05 -37.61
CA PHE A 703 -7.51 -13.69 -36.37
C PHE A 703 -7.01 -12.98 -35.07
N MET A 704 -5.73 -12.54 -35.03
CA MET A 704 -5.15 -11.85 -33.89
C MET A 704 -5.75 -10.47 -33.63
N ASP A 705 -6.43 -9.88 -34.62
CA ASP A 705 -7.06 -8.56 -34.48
C ASP A 705 -8.51 -8.65 -34.01
N ASN A 706 -9.11 -9.84 -33.98
CA ASN A 706 -10.43 -10.03 -33.38
C ASN A 706 -10.47 -9.67 -31.89
N LEU A 707 -11.66 -9.36 -31.40
CA LEU A 707 -11.94 -9.28 -29.97
C LEU A 707 -11.96 -10.68 -29.38
N GLN A 708 -10.86 -11.10 -28.77
CA GLN A 708 -10.74 -12.39 -28.11
C GLN A 708 -11.05 -12.27 -26.63
N VAL A 709 -11.84 -13.20 -26.10
CA VAL A 709 -12.26 -13.26 -24.70
C VAL A 709 -11.15 -13.88 -23.87
N LYS A 710 -11.01 -13.41 -22.62
CA LYS A 710 -10.03 -13.92 -21.67
C LYS A 710 -10.54 -15.20 -21.01
N GLY A 711 -10.09 -16.35 -21.49
CA GLY A 711 -10.35 -17.66 -20.90
C GLY A 711 -9.27 -18.11 -19.91
N ASN A 712 -9.43 -19.34 -19.42
CA ASN A 712 -8.47 -20.02 -18.55
C ASN A 712 -8.59 -21.53 -18.69
N GLN A 713 -7.46 -22.21 -18.84
CA GLN A 713 -7.36 -23.66 -18.81
C GLN A 713 -6.34 -24.15 -17.77
N MET A 714 -5.98 -23.26 -16.81
CA MET A 714 -5.06 -23.54 -15.71
C MET A 714 -5.82 -23.83 -14.43
N PHE A 715 -5.37 -24.83 -13.66
CA PHE A 715 -5.96 -25.12 -12.34
C PHE A 715 -5.52 -24.11 -11.26
N VAL A 716 -4.30 -23.59 -11.37
CA VAL A 716 -3.78 -22.59 -10.45
C VAL A 716 -3.86 -21.22 -11.10
N VAL A 717 -4.59 -20.31 -10.49
CA VAL A 717 -4.82 -18.94 -11.00
C VAL A 717 -4.43 -17.90 -9.98
N THR A 718 -3.86 -16.80 -10.44
CA THR A 718 -3.60 -15.62 -9.59
C THR A 718 -4.88 -14.80 -9.41
N ASP A 719 -4.94 -13.97 -8.37
CA ASP A 719 -6.11 -13.14 -8.05
C ASP A 719 -6.56 -12.26 -9.23
N ASP A 720 -5.64 -11.58 -9.88
CA ASP A 720 -5.96 -10.72 -11.03
C ASP A 720 -6.57 -11.53 -12.19
N ASN A 721 -5.98 -12.67 -12.50
CA ASN A 721 -6.52 -13.55 -13.56
C ASN A 721 -7.88 -14.12 -13.17
N ARG A 722 -8.08 -14.50 -11.91
CA ARG A 722 -9.35 -15.04 -11.44
C ARG A 722 -10.48 -14.03 -11.53
N ARG A 723 -10.26 -12.79 -11.12
CA ARG A 723 -11.26 -11.70 -11.17
C ARG A 723 -11.53 -11.25 -12.62
N ASN A 724 -10.50 -11.23 -13.45
CA ASN A 724 -10.55 -10.61 -14.77
C ASN A 724 -10.75 -11.59 -15.94
N ASN A 725 -10.61 -12.89 -15.74
CA ASN A 725 -10.79 -13.92 -16.78
C ASN A 725 -11.96 -14.84 -16.41
N PHE A 726 -12.53 -15.49 -17.42
CA PHE A 726 -13.43 -16.62 -17.19
C PHE A 726 -12.63 -17.83 -16.68
N GLY A 727 -13.18 -18.56 -15.70
CA GLY A 727 -12.48 -19.63 -15.00
C GLY A 727 -12.41 -20.93 -15.77
N LEU A 728 -13.45 -21.26 -16.53
CA LEU A 728 -13.61 -22.53 -17.28
C LEU A 728 -13.69 -22.33 -18.80
N LEU A 729 -13.56 -21.10 -19.27
CA LEU A 729 -13.61 -20.81 -20.69
C LEU A 729 -12.30 -21.21 -21.36
N GLU A 730 -12.37 -22.06 -22.40
CA GLU A 730 -11.19 -22.47 -23.16
C GLU A 730 -10.56 -21.32 -23.93
N TYR A 731 -9.23 -21.36 -24.08
CA TYR A 731 -8.51 -20.40 -24.89
C TYR A 731 -8.96 -20.47 -26.34
N TYR A 732 -8.99 -19.32 -27.03
CA TYR A 732 -9.33 -19.13 -28.45
C TYR A 732 -10.76 -19.48 -28.84
N ARG A 733 -11.61 -20.01 -27.98
CA ARG A 733 -12.97 -20.47 -28.25
C ARG A 733 -13.94 -19.35 -28.57
N PHE A 734 -13.81 -18.22 -27.82
CA PHE A 734 -14.70 -17.07 -27.98
C PHE A 734 -13.93 -15.86 -28.52
N TYR A 735 -14.26 -15.51 -29.74
CA TYR A 735 -13.75 -14.31 -30.41
C TYR A 735 -14.83 -13.76 -31.35
N THR A 736 -14.77 -12.48 -31.67
CA THR A 736 -15.69 -11.82 -32.62
C THR A 736 -15.01 -10.65 -33.31
N ASN A 737 -15.41 -10.41 -34.54
CA ASN A 737 -15.12 -9.17 -35.28
C ASN A 737 -16.30 -8.20 -35.25
N ASN A 738 -17.31 -8.39 -34.41
CA ASN A 738 -18.50 -7.58 -34.29
C ASN A 738 -18.46 -6.82 -32.94
N ARG A 739 -19.28 -7.17 -31.98
CA ARG A 739 -19.39 -6.54 -30.67
C ARG A 739 -19.62 -7.57 -29.57
N TYR A 740 -19.10 -7.22 -28.38
CA TYR A 740 -19.30 -8.01 -27.18
C TYR A 740 -19.42 -7.14 -25.95
N THR A 741 -20.02 -7.70 -24.92
CA THR A 741 -19.97 -7.19 -23.53
C THR A 741 -19.70 -8.34 -22.58
N GLU A 742 -18.94 -8.05 -21.53
CA GLU A 742 -18.74 -8.98 -20.42
C GLU A 742 -18.88 -8.25 -19.10
N ALA A 743 -19.41 -8.94 -18.11
CA ALA A 743 -19.58 -8.46 -16.75
C ALA A 743 -19.04 -9.47 -15.74
N HIS A 744 -18.22 -9.02 -14.81
CA HIS A 744 -17.64 -9.84 -13.75
C HIS A 744 -18.00 -9.22 -12.41
N PHE A 745 -18.51 -10.04 -11.49
CA PHE A 745 -18.83 -9.67 -10.13
C PHE A 745 -18.20 -10.67 -9.18
N GLU A 746 -17.64 -10.18 -8.09
CA GLU A 746 -17.13 -11.02 -7.01
C GLU A 746 -17.41 -10.34 -5.67
N HIS A 747 -17.89 -11.09 -4.67
CA HIS A 747 -18.04 -10.60 -3.30
C HIS A 747 -17.27 -11.50 -2.34
N ASN A 748 -16.27 -10.94 -1.65
CA ASN A 748 -15.58 -11.59 -0.54
C ASN A 748 -16.17 -11.09 0.77
N PHE A 749 -16.82 -11.98 1.53
CA PHE A 749 -17.47 -11.65 2.79
C PHE A 749 -16.51 -11.44 3.97
N ASN A 750 -15.20 -11.54 3.75
CA ASN A 750 -14.16 -11.31 4.78
C ASN A 750 -14.45 -11.98 6.13
N GLY A 751 -15.04 -13.18 6.09
CA GLY A 751 -15.41 -13.95 7.27
C GLY A 751 -16.74 -13.52 7.94
N TYR A 752 -17.41 -12.47 7.49
CA TYR A 752 -18.66 -11.99 8.10
C TYR A 752 -19.75 -13.08 8.24
N LEU A 753 -19.95 -13.90 7.21
CA LEU A 753 -20.95 -14.99 7.25
C LEU A 753 -20.43 -16.22 8.01
N LEU A 754 -19.25 -16.72 7.67
CA LEU A 754 -18.73 -17.97 8.25
C LEU A 754 -18.42 -17.84 9.75
N ARG A 755 -18.14 -16.62 10.20
CA ARG A 755 -17.92 -16.33 11.62
C ARG A 755 -19.17 -16.58 12.49
N LYS A 756 -20.37 -16.50 11.94
CA LYS A 756 -21.61 -16.73 12.66
C LYS A 756 -21.95 -18.21 12.87
N ILE A 757 -21.23 -19.11 12.15
CA ILE A 757 -21.47 -20.55 12.21
C ILE A 757 -20.55 -21.18 13.26
N PRO A 758 -21.08 -21.83 14.32
CA PRO A 758 -20.29 -22.52 15.32
C PRO A 758 -19.34 -23.54 14.67
N LEU A 759 -18.15 -23.75 15.25
CA LEU A 759 -17.05 -24.60 14.77
C LEU A 759 -16.35 -24.05 13.52
N ILE A 760 -17.07 -23.64 12.47
CA ILE A 760 -16.49 -23.04 11.26
C ILE A 760 -15.80 -21.72 11.57
N ASN A 761 -16.35 -20.97 12.52
CA ASN A 761 -15.75 -19.72 12.99
C ASN A 761 -14.29 -19.84 13.46
N LYS A 762 -13.86 -21.01 13.95
CA LYS A 762 -12.48 -21.29 14.38
C LYS A 762 -11.50 -21.43 13.22
N LEU A 763 -12.01 -21.73 12.02
CA LEU A 763 -11.19 -21.93 10.82
C LEU A 763 -10.77 -20.62 10.17
N ASN A 764 -11.45 -19.49 10.48
CA ASN A 764 -11.20 -18.17 9.90
C ASN A 764 -11.23 -18.14 8.36
N PHE A 765 -12.01 -19.00 7.73
CA PHE A 765 -12.20 -18.98 6.28
C PHE A 765 -13.09 -17.80 5.86
N HIS A 766 -12.86 -17.31 4.65
CA HIS A 766 -13.68 -16.27 4.04
C HIS A 766 -14.49 -16.89 2.91
N LEU A 767 -15.81 -16.75 2.95
CA LEU A 767 -16.67 -17.11 1.84
C LEU A 767 -16.51 -16.08 0.73
N VAL A 768 -16.40 -16.57 -0.50
CA VAL A 768 -16.38 -15.72 -1.70
C VAL A 768 -17.36 -16.26 -2.71
N THR A 769 -18.12 -15.37 -3.35
CA THR A 769 -19.07 -15.72 -4.42
C THR A 769 -18.80 -14.87 -5.65
N GLY A 770 -19.03 -15.42 -6.83
CA GLY A 770 -18.82 -14.70 -8.08
C GLY A 770 -19.81 -15.07 -9.17
N ILE A 771 -20.07 -14.11 -10.05
CA ILE A 771 -20.89 -14.30 -11.25
C ILE A 771 -20.18 -13.61 -12.39
N LYS A 772 -20.09 -14.29 -13.56
CA LYS A 772 -19.54 -13.72 -14.79
C LYS A 772 -20.46 -14.02 -15.96
N GLY A 773 -20.62 -13.05 -16.83
CA GLY A 773 -21.43 -13.18 -18.03
C GLY A 773 -20.71 -12.63 -19.25
N LEU A 774 -20.83 -13.33 -20.39
CA LEU A 774 -20.35 -12.92 -21.69
C LEU A 774 -21.51 -12.90 -22.69
N PHE A 775 -21.65 -11.78 -23.36
CA PHE A 775 -22.66 -11.57 -24.39
C PHE A 775 -21.95 -11.15 -25.69
N MET A 776 -22.08 -11.96 -26.70
CA MET A 776 -21.58 -11.70 -28.06
C MET A 776 -22.77 -11.65 -29.01
N TRP A 777 -22.69 -10.78 -30.00
CA TRP A 777 -23.83 -10.57 -30.91
C TRP A 777 -24.12 -11.75 -31.82
N ASP A 778 -23.07 -12.51 -32.08
CA ASP A 778 -23.06 -13.64 -33.03
C ASP A 778 -23.05 -15.01 -32.34
N LYS A 779 -23.16 -15.03 -30.98
CA LYS A 779 -23.10 -16.28 -30.19
C LYS A 779 -24.11 -16.27 -29.06
N LYS A 780 -24.48 -17.45 -28.60
CA LYS A 780 -25.30 -17.60 -27.37
C LYS A 780 -24.50 -17.08 -26.15
N PRO A 781 -25.21 -16.54 -25.12
CA PRO A 781 -24.56 -16.08 -23.90
C PRO A 781 -23.81 -17.21 -23.18
N TYR A 782 -22.69 -16.83 -22.54
CA TYR A 782 -21.91 -17.69 -21.67
C TYR A 782 -21.92 -17.13 -20.24
N TYR A 783 -22.15 -18.00 -19.25
CA TYR A 783 -22.20 -17.61 -17.85
C TYR A 783 -21.31 -18.50 -16.99
N GLU A 784 -20.72 -17.93 -15.94
CA GLU A 784 -20.05 -18.65 -14.86
C GLU A 784 -20.57 -18.19 -13.51
N TYR A 785 -20.76 -19.16 -12.61
CA TYR A 785 -21.06 -18.95 -11.21
C TYR A 785 -19.98 -19.58 -10.37
N SER A 786 -19.52 -18.93 -9.32
CA SER A 786 -18.50 -19.47 -8.44
C SER A 786 -18.87 -19.29 -6.97
N ILE A 787 -18.47 -20.28 -6.18
CA ILE A 787 -18.48 -20.23 -4.72
C ILE A 787 -17.13 -20.76 -4.25
N GLY A 788 -16.48 -20.05 -3.35
CA GLY A 788 -15.13 -20.39 -2.91
C GLY A 788 -14.86 -20.07 -1.46
N MET A 789 -13.79 -20.62 -0.97
CA MET A 789 -13.22 -20.34 0.33
C MET A 789 -11.84 -19.75 0.17
N ASP A 790 -11.62 -18.61 0.78
CA ASP A 790 -10.37 -17.88 0.83
C ASP A 790 -9.78 -17.91 2.25
N ASN A 791 -8.56 -17.43 2.43
CA ASN A 791 -7.84 -17.43 3.70
C ASN A 791 -7.62 -18.85 4.26
N ILE A 792 -7.39 -19.84 3.40
CA ILE A 792 -7.12 -21.22 3.78
C ILE A 792 -5.63 -21.36 4.12
N GLY A 793 -5.31 -22.05 5.22
CA GLY A 793 -3.93 -22.32 5.65
C GLY A 793 -3.79 -22.42 7.16
N PHE A 794 -2.54 -22.50 7.63
CA PHE A 794 -2.19 -22.68 9.03
C PHE A 794 -1.31 -21.53 9.56
N GLY A 795 -1.50 -21.18 10.80
CA GLY A 795 -0.67 -20.20 11.49
C GLY A 795 -0.64 -18.84 10.76
N LYS A 796 0.57 -18.44 10.36
CA LYS A 796 0.82 -17.19 9.60
C LYS A 796 0.70 -17.38 8.07
N TRP A 797 0.55 -18.63 7.59
CA TRP A 797 0.53 -18.98 6.16
C TRP A 797 -0.90 -19.33 5.72
N ARG A 798 -1.70 -18.31 5.44
CA ARG A 798 -3.09 -18.45 5.01
C ARG A 798 -3.27 -17.81 3.64
N VAL A 799 -2.65 -18.43 2.65
CA VAL A 799 -2.51 -17.87 1.30
C VAL A 799 -3.25 -18.67 0.23
N LEU A 800 -4.00 -19.70 0.63
CA LEU A 800 -4.69 -20.55 -0.33
C LEU A 800 -6.16 -20.16 -0.46
N ARG A 801 -6.66 -20.26 -1.68
CA ARG A 801 -8.07 -20.14 -2.03
C ARG A 801 -8.49 -21.29 -2.93
N VAL A 802 -9.71 -21.78 -2.76
CA VAL A 802 -10.34 -22.80 -3.60
C VAL A 802 -11.71 -22.31 -4.00
N ASP A 803 -11.98 -22.29 -5.30
CA ASP A 803 -13.28 -21.95 -5.88
C ASP A 803 -13.85 -23.14 -6.65
N TYR A 804 -15.11 -23.49 -6.39
CA TYR A 804 -15.91 -24.30 -7.27
C TYR A 804 -16.61 -23.39 -8.27
N VAL A 805 -16.42 -23.67 -9.55
CA VAL A 805 -16.95 -22.85 -10.66
C VAL A 805 -17.86 -23.73 -11.50
N LYS A 806 -19.00 -23.21 -11.89
CA LYS A 806 -19.92 -23.84 -12.83
C LYS A 806 -20.20 -22.90 -13.98
N SER A 807 -20.03 -23.37 -15.20
CA SER A 807 -20.34 -22.63 -16.42
C SER A 807 -21.58 -23.16 -17.12
N ASN A 808 -22.19 -22.33 -17.92
CA ASN A 808 -23.29 -22.68 -18.80
C ASN A 808 -23.14 -21.98 -20.15
N PHE A 809 -23.13 -22.77 -21.21
CA PHE A 809 -23.16 -22.31 -22.58
C PHE A 809 -24.13 -23.17 -23.42
N ASN A 810 -25.18 -22.55 -23.93
CA ASN A 810 -26.23 -23.18 -24.73
C ASN A 810 -26.79 -24.47 -24.08
N GLY A 811 -27.02 -24.47 -22.78
CA GLY A 811 -27.52 -25.61 -22.01
C GLY A 811 -26.46 -26.63 -21.60
N VAL A 812 -25.27 -26.57 -22.16
CA VAL A 812 -24.14 -27.40 -21.72
C VAL A 812 -23.53 -26.81 -20.47
N LYS A 813 -23.49 -27.63 -19.40
CA LYS A 813 -22.95 -27.25 -18.09
C LYS A 813 -21.62 -27.97 -17.89
N ILE A 814 -20.60 -27.19 -17.52
CA ILE A 814 -19.27 -27.69 -17.16
C ILE A 814 -18.95 -27.15 -15.78
N ASP A 815 -18.34 -27.93 -14.93
CA ASP A 815 -17.90 -27.50 -13.61
C ASP A 815 -16.47 -27.93 -13.32
N GLY A 816 -15.85 -27.28 -12.35
CA GLY A 816 -14.47 -27.55 -11.96
C GLY A 816 -14.01 -26.76 -10.77
N PHE A 817 -12.86 -27.15 -10.22
CA PHE A 817 -12.20 -26.48 -9.12
C PHE A 817 -11.02 -25.66 -9.64
N LEU A 818 -10.92 -24.42 -9.12
CA LEU A 818 -9.78 -23.55 -9.34
C LEU A 818 -9.07 -23.31 -8.01
N PHE A 819 -7.76 -23.41 -8.02
CA PHE A 819 -6.91 -23.18 -6.86
C PHE A 819 -6.20 -21.83 -7.05
N GLY A 820 -6.20 -21.01 -6.01
CA GLY A 820 -5.59 -19.68 -6.04
C GLY A 820 -4.57 -19.51 -4.92
N LEU A 821 -3.61 -18.62 -5.16
CA LEU A 821 -2.74 -18.05 -4.14
C LEU A 821 -3.15 -16.59 -3.95
N THR A 822 -3.51 -16.24 -2.71
CA THR A 822 -3.85 -14.87 -2.28
C THR A 822 -2.75 -14.39 -1.35
N PHE A 823 -2.09 -13.26 -1.70
CA PHE A 823 -0.97 -12.68 -0.94
C PHE A 823 -1.36 -11.32 -0.39
#